data_7e702cc1ee669eb4bffa209bdbe642b8
#
_entry.id   7e702cc1ee669eb4bffa209bdbe642b8
#
_cell.length_a   1.000
_cell.length_b   1.000
_cell.length_c   1.000
_cell.angle_alpha   90.00
_cell.angle_beta   90.00
_cell.angle_gamma   90.00
#
_symmetry.space_group_name_H-M   'P 1'
#
loop_
_entity.id
_entity.type
_entity.pdbx_description
1 polymer ?
#
loop_
_entity_poly.entity_id
_entity_poly.type
_entity_poly.pdbx_seq_one_letter_code
_entity_poly.pdbx_strand_id
1 'polypeptide(L)'
;MAKKDSYDASSISVLEGLEAVRKRPGMYIGSVSRKGLNHLIYEIVDNSVDEHLAGHCDLIRVTLEADGSCTVSDNGRGIPVGMHEKGMSAERLVFTTLHAGGKFDNGAYKTSGGLHGVGSSVANALSTYLDVKVSREGYVHHDRYERGIPVIELEEGLLPKIGRTKETGTCINFLPDPEIFEKTRFTEEEVKSRLHETAYLNPKLTIHFEDKRKTEPEVIDYHEPEGIIGFVRDLNRKKETLHDPVYFSGESDGITVEGVFQYINEFHENVLGFCNNIYNAEGGTHLTGFKTMFTTVMNNYARELGILKEKDSNFTGVDIRNGMTAVISIKHPAPRFEGQTKTKLDNQDASKATAKVTGDEIVRFFDRNLETLKTVLSCAERSAKIRKTEEKAKTNLLTKQKYSFDSNGKLANCVKKDPEKCEIFIVEGDSAGGSAKSARDRNYQAILPIRGKILNVEKATIDKVLANAEIKTMINAFGCGFSEGYGNDFDITKLRYDKIIIMADADVDGAHISTLLLTLFYRFMPELIYEGHVYIAMPPLYKVIPSKGEEEYLYDDKALEKYRKTHTGSFTLQRYKGLGEMDAQQLWETTLDPKTRILKRVEIEDARMASDVTEVLMGTDVPPRKAFIYQHAQNAQLDI
;
A
#
# COMPACT_ATOMS: atom_id res chain seq x y z
N MET A 1 45.23 -10.90 -18.23
CA MET A 1 44.94 -9.54 -18.71
C MET A 1 43.44 -9.28 -18.48
N ALA A 2 43.09 -8.51 -17.49
CA ALA A 2 41.68 -8.12 -17.25
C ALA A 2 41.25 -7.15 -18.36
N LYS A 3 40.19 -7.48 -19.07
CA LYS A 3 39.52 -6.53 -19.97
C LYS A 3 39.11 -5.32 -19.14
N LYS A 4 39.68 -4.15 -19.41
CA LYS A 4 39.14 -2.88 -18.96
C LYS A 4 37.79 -2.75 -19.63
N ASP A 5 36.70 -2.76 -18.82
CA ASP A 5 35.38 -2.32 -19.26
C ASP A 5 35.50 -0.84 -19.57
N SER A 6 35.67 -0.50 -20.84
CA SER A 6 35.59 0.88 -21.30
C SER A 6 34.13 1.22 -21.48
N TYR A 7 33.60 2.14 -20.63
CA TYR A 7 32.31 2.74 -20.86
C TYR A 7 32.41 3.72 -22.04
N ASP A 8 31.95 3.28 -23.20
CA ASP A 8 31.95 4.05 -24.45
C ASP A 8 30.59 4.02 -25.15
N ALA A 9 30.46 4.65 -26.30
CA ALA A 9 29.22 4.74 -27.06
C ALA A 9 28.62 3.37 -27.39
N SER A 10 29.42 2.31 -27.51
CA SER A 10 28.98 0.94 -27.78
C SER A 10 28.34 0.26 -26.55
N SER A 11 28.58 0.81 -25.35
CA SER A 11 27.97 0.32 -24.11
C SER A 11 26.54 0.85 -23.87
N ILE A 12 26.09 1.81 -24.71
CA ILE A 12 24.72 2.37 -24.64
C ILE A 12 23.80 1.46 -25.46
N SER A 13 22.88 0.75 -24.80
CA SER A 13 21.85 -0.05 -25.43
C SER A 13 20.53 0.72 -25.46
N VAL A 14 19.86 0.76 -26.61
CA VAL A 14 18.50 1.29 -26.75
C VAL A 14 17.54 0.12 -26.67
N LEU A 15 16.54 0.22 -25.79
CA LEU A 15 15.45 -0.74 -25.68
C LEU A 15 14.25 -0.16 -26.40
N GLU A 16 13.70 -0.90 -27.36
CA GLU A 16 12.55 -0.46 -28.13
C GLU A 16 11.28 -1.28 -27.77
N GLY A 17 10.11 -0.62 -27.83
CA GLY A 17 8.82 -1.25 -27.68
C GLY A 17 8.64 -2.02 -26.37
N LEU A 18 8.03 -3.21 -26.46
CA LEU A 18 7.67 -4.03 -25.29
C LEU A 18 8.88 -4.72 -24.63
N GLU A 19 10.03 -4.79 -25.28
CA GLU A 19 11.25 -5.33 -24.66
C GLU A 19 11.70 -4.47 -23.48
N ALA A 20 11.52 -3.14 -23.57
CA ALA A 20 11.80 -2.23 -22.46
C ALA A 20 10.96 -2.54 -21.21
N VAL A 21 9.69 -2.89 -21.42
CA VAL A 21 8.77 -3.28 -20.34
C VAL A 21 9.25 -4.57 -19.66
N ARG A 22 9.60 -5.59 -20.44
CA ARG A 22 10.08 -6.88 -19.90
C ARG A 22 11.39 -6.75 -19.14
N LYS A 23 12.31 -5.87 -19.60
CA LYS A 23 13.61 -5.65 -18.92
C LYS A 23 13.50 -4.78 -17.66
N ARG A 24 12.50 -3.89 -17.59
CA ARG A 24 12.32 -2.95 -16.47
C ARG A 24 10.85 -2.88 -16.04
N PRO A 25 10.21 -4.00 -15.65
CA PRO A 25 8.79 -4.04 -15.34
C PRO A 25 8.39 -3.11 -14.19
N GLY A 26 9.26 -2.92 -13.19
CA GLY A 26 9.01 -2.04 -12.05
C GLY A 26 8.72 -0.58 -12.43
N MET A 27 9.20 -0.09 -13.59
CA MET A 27 8.88 1.26 -14.08
C MET A 27 7.40 1.40 -14.49
N TYR A 28 6.73 0.32 -14.84
CA TYR A 28 5.36 0.30 -15.38
C TYR A 28 4.32 -0.19 -14.37
N ILE A 29 4.69 -1.18 -13.53
CA ILE A 29 3.79 -1.81 -12.56
C ILE A 29 4.23 -1.61 -11.09
N GLY A 30 5.24 -0.76 -10.87
CA GLY A 30 5.76 -0.42 -9.54
C GLY A 30 6.68 -1.50 -8.94
N SER A 31 6.33 -2.77 -9.02
CA SER A 31 7.14 -3.89 -8.52
C SER A 31 6.83 -5.17 -9.28
N VAL A 32 7.69 -6.20 -9.16
CA VAL A 32 7.42 -7.57 -9.65
C VAL A 32 6.88 -8.48 -8.54
N SER A 33 6.50 -7.90 -7.40
CA SER A 33 5.86 -8.58 -6.28
C SER A 33 4.37 -8.90 -6.57
N ARG A 34 3.65 -9.44 -5.58
CA ARG A 34 2.20 -9.69 -5.67
C ARG A 34 1.41 -8.44 -6.09
N LYS A 35 1.80 -7.26 -5.59
CA LYS A 35 1.15 -5.98 -5.93
C LYS A 35 1.25 -5.69 -7.42
N GLY A 36 2.45 -5.79 -8.00
CA GLY A 36 2.64 -5.60 -9.43
C GLY A 36 1.95 -6.68 -10.27
N LEU A 37 1.86 -7.92 -9.75
CA LEU A 37 1.10 -8.99 -10.40
C LEU A 37 -0.39 -8.65 -10.49
N ASN A 38 -1.03 -8.29 -9.37
CA ASN A 38 -2.44 -7.91 -9.34
C ASN A 38 -2.71 -6.63 -10.17
N HIS A 39 -1.71 -5.75 -10.30
CA HIS A 39 -1.83 -4.54 -11.11
C HIS A 39 -2.14 -4.83 -12.58
N LEU A 40 -1.72 -5.98 -13.12
CA LEU A 40 -2.10 -6.41 -14.47
C LEU A 40 -3.62 -6.54 -14.62
N ILE A 41 -4.30 -7.12 -13.62
CA ILE A 41 -5.77 -7.21 -13.61
C ILE A 41 -6.37 -5.80 -13.57
N TYR A 42 -5.83 -4.93 -12.71
CA TYR A 42 -6.38 -3.59 -12.52
C TYR A 42 -6.28 -2.73 -13.78
N GLU A 43 -5.18 -2.79 -14.51
CA GLU A 43 -5.02 -2.07 -15.78
C GLU A 43 -6.06 -2.51 -16.84
N ILE A 44 -6.40 -3.80 -16.88
CA ILE A 44 -7.43 -4.29 -17.82
C ILE A 44 -8.84 -3.92 -17.33
N VAL A 45 -9.12 -4.08 -16.02
CA VAL A 45 -10.41 -3.67 -15.42
C VAL A 45 -10.63 -2.17 -15.57
N ASP A 46 -9.61 -1.33 -15.34
CA ASP A 46 -9.71 0.12 -15.46
C ASP A 46 -10.08 0.54 -16.91
N ASN A 47 -9.68 -0.22 -17.94
CA ASN A 47 -10.13 0.03 -19.32
C ASN A 47 -11.64 -0.24 -19.51
N SER A 48 -12.15 -1.30 -18.88
CA SER A 48 -13.59 -1.59 -18.89
C SER A 48 -14.39 -0.57 -18.06
N VAL A 49 -13.83 -0.07 -16.95
CA VAL A 49 -14.39 1.03 -16.16
C VAL A 49 -14.44 2.33 -16.96
N ASP A 50 -13.42 2.61 -17.79
CA ASP A 50 -13.45 3.77 -18.69
C ASP A 50 -14.59 3.69 -19.73
N GLU A 51 -14.93 2.48 -20.21
CA GLU A 51 -16.14 2.27 -21.06
C GLU A 51 -17.43 2.54 -20.26
N HIS A 52 -17.47 2.16 -18.97
CA HIS A 52 -18.57 2.50 -18.09
C HIS A 52 -18.72 4.03 -17.91
N LEU A 53 -17.62 4.73 -17.60
CA LEU A 53 -17.60 6.19 -17.46
C LEU A 53 -18.01 6.91 -18.75
N ALA A 54 -17.74 6.31 -19.90
CA ALA A 54 -18.21 6.78 -21.20
C ALA A 54 -19.69 6.44 -21.48
N GLY A 55 -20.37 5.71 -20.58
CA GLY A 55 -21.79 5.36 -20.66
C GLY A 55 -22.11 4.15 -21.54
N HIS A 56 -21.13 3.28 -21.82
CA HIS A 56 -21.29 2.16 -22.75
C HIS A 56 -21.14 0.78 -22.12
N CYS A 57 -20.83 0.69 -20.83
CA CYS A 57 -20.63 -0.57 -20.12
C CYS A 57 -21.38 -0.53 -18.79
N ASP A 58 -22.11 -1.60 -18.45
CA ASP A 58 -22.78 -1.78 -17.14
C ASP A 58 -22.45 -3.10 -16.47
N LEU A 59 -21.66 -3.96 -17.14
CA LEU A 59 -21.25 -5.26 -16.62
C LEU A 59 -19.79 -5.56 -16.97
N ILE A 60 -19.00 -5.82 -15.93
CA ILE A 60 -17.63 -6.33 -16.03
C ILE A 60 -17.57 -7.71 -15.37
N ARG A 61 -16.92 -8.67 -15.99
CA ARG A 61 -16.67 -9.99 -15.42
C ARG A 61 -15.18 -10.20 -15.24
N VAL A 62 -14.78 -10.65 -14.06
CA VAL A 62 -13.38 -10.96 -13.71
C VAL A 62 -13.34 -12.39 -13.20
N THR A 63 -12.65 -13.27 -13.90
CA THR A 63 -12.54 -14.69 -13.54
C THR A 63 -11.07 -15.05 -13.32
N LEU A 64 -10.75 -15.57 -12.14
CA LEU A 64 -9.47 -16.22 -11.87
C LEU A 64 -9.60 -17.68 -12.27
N GLU A 65 -8.95 -18.05 -13.37
CA GLU A 65 -9.09 -19.37 -13.99
C GLU A 65 -8.28 -20.44 -13.25
N ALA A 66 -8.69 -21.70 -13.41
CA ALA A 66 -8.06 -22.84 -12.74
C ALA A 66 -6.57 -23.05 -13.12
N ASP A 67 -6.19 -22.65 -14.33
CA ASP A 67 -4.81 -22.71 -14.83
C ASP A 67 -3.91 -21.57 -14.34
N GLY A 68 -4.45 -20.63 -13.56
CA GLY A 68 -3.75 -19.46 -13.02
C GLY A 68 -3.80 -18.22 -13.92
N SER A 69 -4.49 -18.29 -15.07
CA SER A 69 -4.78 -17.13 -15.91
C SER A 69 -5.91 -16.27 -15.30
N CYS A 70 -6.08 -15.06 -15.81
CA CYS A 70 -7.19 -14.19 -15.48
C CYS A 70 -7.94 -13.80 -16.74
N THR A 71 -9.28 -13.90 -16.68
CA THR A 71 -10.18 -13.42 -17.74
C THR A 71 -10.89 -12.17 -17.25
N VAL A 72 -10.82 -11.10 -18.02
CA VAL A 72 -11.61 -9.87 -17.81
C VAL A 72 -12.45 -9.63 -19.07
N SER A 73 -13.75 -9.46 -18.90
CA SER A 73 -14.65 -9.14 -20.00
C SER A 73 -15.64 -8.06 -19.63
N ASP A 74 -15.99 -7.23 -20.59
CA ASP A 74 -16.98 -6.17 -20.48
C ASP A 74 -18.02 -6.24 -21.61
N ASN A 75 -19.12 -5.54 -21.40
CA ASN A 75 -20.16 -5.35 -22.41
C ASN A 75 -20.13 -3.93 -23.04
N GLY A 76 -18.95 -3.31 -23.09
CA GLY A 76 -18.73 -2.01 -23.70
C GLY A 76 -18.83 -2.03 -25.23
N ARG A 77 -18.30 -0.99 -25.86
CA ARG A 77 -18.32 -0.87 -27.35
C ARG A 77 -17.39 -1.86 -28.05
N GLY A 78 -16.47 -2.48 -27.33
CA GLY A 78 -15.34 -3.23 -27.88
C GLY A 78 -14.24 -2.31 -28.43
N ILE A 79 -12.99 -2.73 -28.28
CA ILE A 79 -11.83 -2.01 -28.85
C ILE A 79 -12.01 -1.82 -30.37
N PRO A 80 -11.67 -0.68 -30.95
CA PRO A 80 -11.73 -0.50 -32.42
C PRO A 80 -10.87 -1.54 -33.14
N VAL A 81 -11.46 -2.23 -34.13
CA VAL A 81 -10.80 -3.29 -34.91
C VAL A 81 -10.46 -2.88 -36.35
N GLY A 82 -10.85 -1.68 -36.71
CA GLY A 82 -10.59 -1.13 -38.05
C GLY A 82 -9.11 -0.86 -38.32
N MET A 83 -8.80 -0.61 -39.61
CA MET A 83 -7.46 -0.30 -40.05
C MET A 83 -6.99 1.06 -39.49
N HIS A 84 -5.85 1.08 -38.84
CA HIS A 84 -5.17 2.32 -38.44
C HIS A 84 -4.21 2.79 -39.53
N GLU A 85 -3.87 4.09 -39.57
CA GLU A 85 -2.93 4.69 -40.52
C GLU A 85 -1.56 4.00 -40.60
N LYS A 86 -1.17 3.30 -39.53
CA LYS A 86 0.05 2.48 -39.46
C LYS A 86 -0.05 1.14 -40.20
N GLY A 87 -1.15 0.85 -40.92
CA GLY A 87 -1.30 -0.34 -41.74
C GLY A 87 -1.61 -1.63 -40.97
N MET A 88 -2.13 -1.53 -39.74
CA MET A 88 -2.57 -2.66 -38.94
C MET A 88 -3.87 -2.34 -38.19
N SER A 89 -4.53 -3.35 -37.66
CA SER A 89 -5.70 -3.18 -36.79
C SER A 89 -5.39 -2.26 -35.60
N ALA A 90 -6.32 -1.35 -35.27
CA ALA A 90 -6.19 -0.45 -34.14
C ALA A 90 -6.09 -1.22 -32.81
N GLU A 91 -6.76 -2.37 -32.71
CA GLU A 91 -6.63 -3.27 -31.54
C GLU A 91 -5.18 -3.73 -31.39
N ARG A 92 -4.56 -4.31 -32.43
CA ARG A 92 -3.17 -4.77 -32.38
C ARG A 92 -2.20 -3.65 -31.99
N LEU A 93 -2.46 -2.44 -32.47
CA LEU A 93 -1.65 -1.27 -32.14
C LEU A 93 -1.66 -1.00 -30.63
N VAL A 94 -2.85 -1.09 -29.97
CA VAL A 94 -3.00 -0.86 -28.52
C VAL A 94 -2.23 -1.88 -27.70
N PHE A 95 -2.16 -3.13 -28.14
CA PHE A 95 -1.46 -4.18 -27.39
C PHE A 95 0.04 -4.27 -27.70
N THR A 96 0.51 -3.77 -28.84
CA THR A 96 1.91 -3.91 -29.26
C THR A 96 2.73 -2.63 -29.18
N THR A 97 2.09 -1.48 -28.99
CA THR A 97 2.77 -0.18 -29.02
C THR A 97 2.54 0.56 -27.71
N LEU A 98 3.63 1.00 -27.07
CA LEU A 98 3.55 1.89 -25.91
C LEU A 98 3.01 3.26 -26.34
N HIS A 99 2.25 3.89 -25.44
CA HIS A 99 1.63 5.19 -25.69
C HIS A 99 0.69 5.19 -26.91
N ALA A 100 -0.03 4.08 -27.13
CA ALA A 100 -1.08 3.96 -28.11
C ALA A 100 -2.44 3.85 -27.39
N GLY A 101 -3.42 4.63 -27.81
CA GLY A 101 -4.78 4.59 -27.23
C GLY A 101 -5.64 5.76 -27.67
N GLY A 102 -6.96 5.60 -27.57
CA GLY A 102 -7.96 6.62 -27.92
C GLY A 102 -8.33 7.59 -26.80
N LYS A 103 -7.50 7.67 -25.73
CA LYS A 103 -7.78 8.46 -24.52
C LYS A 103 -6.90 9.72 -24.40
N PHE A 104 -6.06 9.98 -25.39
CA PHE A 104 -5.18 11.17 -25.41
C PHE A 104 -5.93 12.46 -25.77
N ASP A 105 -7.00 12.34 -26.56
CA ASP A 105 -7.87 13.45 -26.95
C ASP A 105 -9.24 13.28 -26.29
N ASN A 106 -9.83 14.36 -25.79
CA ASN A 106 -11.12 14.37 -25.08
C ASN A 106 -12.35 14.03 -25.97
N GLY A 107 -12.16 13.47 -27.17
CA GLY A 107 -13.23 13.19 -28.12
C GLY A 107 -14.10 11.98 -27.73
N ALA A 108 -13.49 10.86 -27.35
CA ALA A 108 -14.20 9.62 -27.07
C ALA A 108 -14.45 9.38 -25.57
N TYR A 109 -13.62 9.97 -24.70
CA TYR A 109 -13.70 9.85 -23.23
C TYR A 109 -13.52 11.23 -22.59
N LYS A 110 -14.56 11.72 -21.90
CA LYS A 110 -14.48 13.01 -21.17
C LYS A 110 -13.62 12.91 -19.92
N THR A 111 -13.66 11.76 -19.27
CA THR A 111 -12.85 11.42 -18.10
C THR A 111 -12.41 9.98 -18.22
N SER A 112 -11.15 9.68 -17.97
CA SER A 112 -10.63 8.31 -17.99
C SER A 112 -9.54 8.14 -16.94
N GLY A 113 -9.37 6.89 -16.47
CA GLY A 113 -8.25 6.49 -15.63
C GLY A 113 -7.00 6.12 -16.43
N GLY A 114 -7.20 5.60 -17.65
CA GLY A 114 -6.14 5.11 -18.55
C GLY A 114 -5.49 6.21 -19.38
N LEU A 115 -4.70 7.09 -18.78
CA LEU A 115 -4.15 8.29 -19.42
C LEU A 115 -2.86 8.07 -20.22
N HIS A 116 -2.08 7.07 -19.88
CA HIS A 116 -0.73 6.88 -20.43
C HIS A 116 -0.69 6.00 -21.68
N GLY A 117 -1.78 5.29 -22.01
CA GLY A 117 -1.86 4.39 -23.15
C GLY A 117 -0.86 3.23 -23.10
N VAL A 118 -0.57 2.73 -21.90
CA VAL A 118 0.42 1.65 -21.71
C VAL A 118 -0.14 0.41 -21.00
N GLY A 119 -1.26 0.49 -20.29
CA GLY A 119 -1.77 -0.61 -19.46
C GLY A 119 -1.96 -1.92 -20.22
N SER A 120 -2.64 -1.88 -21.37
CA SER A 120 -2.88 -3.07 -22.21
C SER A 120 -1.58 -3.65 -22.77
N SER A 121 -0.68 -2.82 -23.28
CA SER A 121 0.60 -3.25 -23.83
C SER A 121 1.56 -3.76 -22.75
N VAL A 122 1.50 -3.21 -21.53
CA VAL A 122 2.26 -3.69 -20.37
C VAL A 122 1.73 -5.05 -19.93
N ALA A 123 0.41 -5.24 -19.79
CA ALA A 123 -0.18 -6.54 -19.48
C ALA A 123 0.22 -7.60 -20.51
N ASN A 124 0.20 -7.25 -21.79
CA ASN A 124 0.66 -8.12 -22.88
C ASN A 124 2.14 -8.49 -22.74
N ALA A 125 3.01 -7.50 -22.55
CA ALA A 125 4.46 -7.72 -22.43
C ALA A 125 4.86 -8.60 -21.24
N LEU A 126 4.10 -8.54 -20.14
CA LEU A 126 4.40 -9.23 -18.87
C LEU A 126 3.64 -10.55 -18.71
N SER A 127 2.94 -11.00 -19.75
CA SER A 127 2.20 -12.27 -19.79
C SER A 127 2.90 -13.29 -20.66
N THR A 128 2.82 -14.57 -20.29
CA THR A 128 3.24 -15.70 -21.13
C THR A 128 2.42 -15.72 -22.41
N TYR A 129 1.12 -15.52 -22.27
CA TYR A 129 0.21 -15.26 -23.39
C TYR A 129 -0.88 -14.27 -22.97
N LEU A 130 -1.42 -13.58 -23.96
CA LEU A 130 -2.59 -12.74 -23.82
C LEU A 130 -3.49 -12.97 -25.05
N ASP A 131 -4.75 -13.36 -24.79
CA ASP A 131 -5.77 -13.70 -25.79
C ASP A 131 -6.87 -12.66 -25.76
N VAL A 132 -7.18 -12.04 -26.88
CA VAL A 132 -8.15 -10.94 -27.01
C VAL A 132 -9.27 -11.34 -27.94
N LYS A 133 -10.51 -11.21 -27.49
CA LYS A 133 -11.71 -11.33 -28.30
C LYS A 133 -12.48 -10.03 -28.24
N VAL A 134 -12.72 -9.44 -29.38
CA VAL A 134 -13.48 -8.18 -29.49
C VAL A 134 -14.77 -8.45 -30.25
N SER A 135 -15.90 -8.27 -29.57
CA SER A 135 -17.24 -8.32 -30.13
C SER A 135 -17.63 -6.94 -30.61
N ARG A 136 -17.58 -6.72 -31.94
CA ARG A 136 -17.85 -5.42 -32.55
C ARG A 136 -18.33 -5.59 -34.01
N GLU A 137 -19.19 -4.68 -34.47
CA GLU A 137 -19.67 -4.64 -35.86
C GLU A 137 -20.31 -5.94 -36.35
N GLY A 138 -20.96 -6.69 -35.40
CA GLY A 138 -21.66 -7.94 -35.70
C GLY A 138 -20.77 -9.17 -35.78
N TYR A 139 -19.49 -9.05 -35.45
CA TYR A 139 -18.52 -10.14 -35.47
C TYR A 139 -17.70 -10.20 -34.17
N VAL A 140 -17.18 -11.39 -33.89
CA VAL A 140 -16.13 -11.59 -32.89
C VAL A 140 -14.79 -11.63 -33.61
N HIS A 141 -13.95 -10.65 -33.30
CA HIS A 141 -12.57 -10.56 -33.80
C HIS A 141 -11.63 -11.18 -32.76
N HIS A 142 -10.54 -11.80 -33.20
CA HIS A 142 -9.61 -12.50 -32.34
C HIS A 142 -8.18 -12.10 -32.61
N ASP A 143 -7.44 -11.82 -31.55
CA ASP A 143 -5.98 -11.71 -31.57
C ASP A 143 -5.37 -12.47 -30.39
N ARG A 144 -4.10 -12.83 -30.53
CA ARG A 144 -3.35 -13.54 -29.50
C ARG A 144 -1.89 -13.13 -29.56
N TYR A 145 -1.31 -13.03 -28.37
CA TYR A 145 0.07 -12.62 -28.18
C TYR A 145 0.79 -13.61 -27.28
N GLU A 146 2.07 -13.82 -27.52
CA GLU A 146 2.97 -14.56 -26.64
C GLU A 146 4.14 -13.66 -26.25
N ARG A 147 4.25 -13.34 -24.95
CA ARG A 147 5.25 -12.41 -24.42
C ARG A 147 5.33 -11.07 -25.17
N GLY A 148 4.18 -10.53 -25.50
CA GLY A 148 4.07 -9.27 -26.23
C GLY A 148 4.13 -9.38 -27.74
N ILE A 149 4.42 -10.54 -28.30
CA ILE A 149 4.56 -10.78 -29.75
C ILE A 149 3.25 -11.34 -30.31
N PRO A 150 2.63 -10.73 -31.32
CA PRO A 150 1.42 -11.25 -31.94
C PRO A 150 1.70 -12.57 -32.67
N VAL A 151 0.82 -13.56 -32.49
CA VAL A 151 0.94 -14.89 -33.11
C VAL A 151 -0.16 -15.19 -34.14
N ILE A 152 -1.19 -14.34 -34.21
CA ILE A 152 -2.26 -14.44 -35.22
C ILE A 152 -1.85 -13.63 -36.45
N GLU A 153 -1.97 -14.23 -37.63
CA GLU A 153 -1.77 -13.52 -38.87
C GLU A 153 -2.98 -12.61 -39.19
N LEU A 154 -2.69 -11.38 -39.65
CA LEU A 154 -3.73 -10.46 -40.08
C LEU A 154 -4.17 -10.75 -41.51
N GLU A 155 -5.46 -10.73 -41.74
CA GLU A 155 -6.05 -10.80 -43.07
C GLU A 155 -6.16 -9.38 -43.65
N GLU A 156 -5.34 -9.05 -44.64
CA GLU A 156 -5.25 -7.68 -45.22
C GLU A 156 -5.06 -6.57 -44.16
N GLY A 157 -4.29 -6.86 -43.11
CA GLY A 157 -4.03 -5.93 -42.01
C GLY A 157 -5.12 -5.87 -40.92
N LEU A 158 -6.19 -6.65 -41.05
CA LEU A 158 -7.30 -6.74 -40.10
C LEU A 158 -7.28 -8.05 -39.32
N LEU A 159 -7.92 -8.06 -38.16
CA LEU A 159 -8.08 -9.26 -37.33
C LEU A 159 -9.04 -10.28 -37.96
N PRO A 160 -8.78 -11.57 -37.83
CA PRO A 160 -9.70 -12.61 -38.30
C PRO A 160 -11.02 -12.57 -37.52
N LYS A 161 -12.12 -12.85 -38.24
CA LYS A 161 -13.48 -12.97 -37.71
C LYS A 161 -13.76 -14.42 -37.37
N ILE A 162 -13.83 -14.76 -36.09
CA ILE A 162 -14.04 -16.14 -35.61
C ILE A 162 -15.52 -16.50 -35.39
N GLY A 163 -16.43 -15.54 -35.44
CA GLY A 163 -17.87 -15.78 -35.29
C GLY A 163 -18.70 -14.53 -35.51
N ARG A 164 -20.04 -14.73 -35.57
CA ARG A 164 -21.02 -13.63 -35.57
C ARG A 164 -21.56 -13.43 -34.17
N THR A 165 -21.82 -12.19 -33.80
CA THR A 165 -22.42 -11.84 -32.49
C THR A 165 -23.39 -10.66 -32.64
N LYS A 166 -24.34 -10.57 -31.73
CA LYS A 166 -25.19 -9.39 -31.54
C LYS A 166 -24.73 -8.51 -30.38
N GLU A 167 -23.81 -9.04 -29.58
CA GLU A 167 -23.25 -8.37 -28.39
C GLU A 167 -22.05 -7.54 -28.78
N THR A 168 -21.74 -6.55 -27.97
CA THR A 168 -20.50 -5.78 -28.05
C THR A 168 -19.70 -5.96 -26.77
N GLY A 169 -18.38 -5.74 -26.83
CA GLY A 169 -17.52 -5.80 -25.66
C GLY A 169 -16.13 -6.32 -25.98
N THR A 170 -15.29 -6.32 -24.97
CA THR A 170 -13.92 -6.85 -25.02
C THR A 170 -13.77 -7.96 -23.99
N CYS A 171 -13.13 -9.05 -24.36
CA CYS A 171 -12.75 -10.15 -23.47
C CYS A 171 -11.27 -10.42 -23.63
N ILE A 172 -10.54 -10.32 -22.50
CA ILE A 172 -9.09 -10.51 -22.44
C ILE A 172 -8.81 -11.61 -21.43
N ASN A 173 -8.10 -12.66 -21.87
CA ASN A 173 -7.55 -13.70 -20.99
C ASN A 173 -6.03 -13.62 -21.05
N PHE A 174 -5.35 -13.61 -19.90
CA PHE A 174 -3.90 -13.54 -19.83
C PHE A 174 -3.33 -14.38 -18.71
N LEU A 175 -2.13 -14.92 -18.93
CA LEU A 175 -1.37 -15.70 -17.97
C LEU A 175 -0.06 -14.97 -17.65
N PRO A 176 0.18 -14.56 -16.39
CA PRO A 176 1.43 -13.91 -15.99
C PRO A 176 2.67 -14.73 -16.31
N ASP A 177 3.75 -14.06 -16.73
CA ASP A 177 4.99 -14.74 -17.13
C ASP A 177 5.87 -15.05 -15.91
N PRO A 178 6.17 -16.34 -15.63
CA PRO A 178 7.05 -16.74 -14.54
C PRO A 178 8.51 -16.32 -14.72
N GLU A 179 8.92 -15.87 -15.91
CA GLU A 179 10.24 -15.27 -16.12
C GLU A 179 10.32 -13.85 -15.52
N ILE A 180 9.17 -13.19 -15.30
CA ILE A 180 9.08 -11.83 -14.77
C ILE A 180 8.70 -11.86 -13.28
N PHE A 181 7.69 -12.66 -12.93
CA PHE A 181 7.14 -12.70 -11.59
C PHE A 181 7.63 -13.92 -10.82
N GLU A 182 8.16 -13.71 -9.61
CA GLU A 182 8.55 -14.82 -8.73
C GLU A 182 7.37 -15.71 -8.32
N LYS A 183 6.17 -15.11 -8.22
CA LYS A 183 4.90 -15.78 -7.92
C LYS A 183 3.87 -15.29 -8.92
N THR A 184 3.25 -16.23 -9.64
CA THR A 184 2.26 -15.95 -10.69
C THR A 184 0.81 -16.15 -10.22
N ARG A 185 0.60 -16.45 -8.92
CA ARG A 185 -0.74 -16.65 -8.37
C ARG A 185 -1.32 -15.33 -7.86
N PHE A 186 -2.40 -14.87 -8.44
CA PHE A 186 -3.15 -13.69 -8.01
C PHE A 186 -3.69 -13.85 -6.59
N THR A 187 -3.67 -12.75 -5.82
CA THR A 187 -4.19 -12.70 -4.45
C THR A 187 -5.68 -12.36 -4.50
N GLU A 188 -6.51 -13.34 -4.14
CA GLU A 188 -7.97 -13.24 -4.22
C GLU A 188 -8.53 -12.08 -3.41
N GLU A 189 -8.10 -11.94 -2.15
CA GLU A 189 -8.59 -10.92 -1.24
C GLU A 189 -8.33 -9.51 -1.77
N GLU A 190 -7.13 -9.26 -2.32
CA GLU A 190 -6.77 -7.95 -2.89
C GLU A 190 -7.58 -7.65 -4.14
N VAL A 191 -7.78 -8.66 -5.02
CA VAL A 191 -8.59 -8.50 -6.22
C VAL A 191 -10.04 -8.20 -5.85
N LYS A 192 -10.64 -8.95 -4.91
CA LYS A 192 -12.00 -8.72 -4.42
C LYS A 192 -12.17 -7.34 -3.80
N SER A 193 -11.23 -6.91 -2.94
CA SER A 193 -11.26 -5.59 -2.33
C SER A 193 -11.26 -4.48 -3.39
N ARG A 194 -10.37 -4.57 -4.38
CA ARG A 194 -10.28 -3.59 -5.47
C ARG A 194 -11.54 -3.56 -6.33
N LEU A 195 -12.11 -4.71 -6.67
CA LEU A 195 -13.35 -4.80 -7.46
C LEU A 195 -14.54 -4.22 -6.70
N HIS A 196 -14.63 -4.48 -5.39
CA HIS A 196 -15.68 -3.93 -4.53
C HIS A 196 -15.56 -2.41 -4.41
N GLU A 197 -14.36 -1.88 -4.20
CA GLU A 197 -14.12 -0.42 -4.24
C GLU A 197 -14.54 0.19 -5.57
N THR A 198 -14.23 -0.48 -6.67
CA THR A 198 -14.64 -0.02 -8.02
C THR A 198 -16.16 0.00 -8.16
N ALA A 199 -16.88 -0.96 -7.61
CA ALA A 199 -18.35 -0.97 -7.61
C ALA A 199 -18.94 0.20 -6.81
N TYR A 200 -18.40 0.51 -5.61
CA TYR A 200 -18.82 1.68 -4.84
C TYR A 200 -18.61 3.00 -5.56
N LEU A 201 -17.56 3.13 -6.35
CA LEU A 201 -17.28 4.34 -7.13
C LEU A 201 -18.16 4.47 -8.38
N ASN A 202 -18.87 3.39 -8.75
CA ASN A 202 -19.68 3.29 -9.96
C ASN A 202 -21.04 2.62 -9.68
N PRO A 203 -22.01 3.34 -9.09
CA PRO A 203 -23.27 2.75 -8.61
C PRO A 203 -24.13 2.03 -9.66
N LYS A 204 -23.89 2.30 -10.96
CA LYS A 204 -24.61 1.69 -12.09
C LYS A 204 -23.87 0.51 -12.72
N LEU A 205 -22.68 0.20 -12.21
CA LEU A 205 -21.84 -0.89 -12.69
C LEU A 205 -22.08 -2.15 -11.84
N THR A 206 -22.22 -3.27 -12.50
CA THR A 206 -22.13 -4.58 -11.87
C THR A 206 -20.80 -5.22 -12.19
N ILE A 207 -20.07 -5.70 -11.19
CA ILE A 207 -18.83 -6.44 -11.37
C ILE A 207 -19.05 -7.86 -10.86
N HIS A 208 -19.02 -8.80 -11.79
CA HIS A 208 -19.12 -10.24 -11.52
C HIS A 208 -17.71 -10.80 -11.32
N PHE A 209 -17.43 -11.32 -10.13
CA PHE A 209 -16.16 -11.98 -9.80
C PHE A 209 -16.36 -13.48 -9.66
N GLU A 210 -15.50 -14.29 -10.26
CA GLU A 210 -15.49 -15.74 -10.14
C GLU A 210 -14.07 -16.26 -9.91
N ASP A 211 -13.87 -17.09 -8.86
CA ASP A 211 -12.59 -17.79 -8.63
C ASP A 211 -12.76 -19.29 -8.85
N LYS A 212 -12.30 -19.77 -10.00
CA LYS A 212 -12.33 -21.18 -10.41
C LYS A 212 -11.16 -22.01 -9.91
N ARG A 213 -10.24 -21.41 -9.16
CA ARG A 213 -9.07 -22.11 -8.61
C ARG A 213 -9.41 -22.93 -7.38
N LYS A 214 -10.61 -22.73 -6.81
CA LYS A 214 -11.17 -23.48 -5.69
C LYS A 214 -11.89 -24.71 -6.17
N THR A 215 -12.03 -25.71 -5.29
CA THR A 215 -12.79 -26.95 -5.58
C THR A 215 -14.25 -26.65 -5.92
N GLU A 216 -14.86 -25.71 -5.19
CA GLU A 216 -16.14 -25.10 -5.54
C GLU A 216 -15.86 -23.65 -5.94
N PRO A 217 -16.21 -23.24 -7.18
CA PRO A 217 -16.02 -21.86 -7.63
C PRO A 217 -16.71 -20.87 -6.69
N GLU A 218 -15.98 -19.85 -6.30
CA GLU A 218 -16.58 -18.74 -5.54
C GLU A 218 -17.05 -17.67 -6.52
N VAL A 219 -18.33 -17.29 -6.42
CA VAL A 219 -18.97 -16.30 -7.27
C VAL A 219 -19.49 -15.16 -6.41
N ILE A 220 -19.17 -13.92 -6.76
CA ILE A 220 -19.63 -12.70 -6.07
C ILE A 220 -20.03 -11.68 -7.11
N ASP A 221 -21.22 -11.11 -6.96
CA ASP A 221 -21.66 -9.94 -7.72
C ASP A 221 -21.55 -8.68 -6.84
N TYR A 222 -20.71 -7.75 -7.25
CA TYR A 222 -20.60 -6.44 -6.64
C TYR A 222 -21.49 -5.46 -7.40
N HIS A 223 -22.54 -4.98 -6.74
CA HIS A 223 -23.44 -3.95 -7.24
C HIS A 223 -23.83 -3.04 -6.09
N GLU A 224 -23.36 -1.80 -6.11
CA GLU A 224 -23.42 -0.90 -4.96
C GLU A 224 -24.22 0.38 -5.30
N PRO A 225 -25.55 0.31 -5.34
CA PRO A 225 -26.40 1.43 -5.78
C PRO A 225 -26.32 2.66 -4.87
N GLU A 226 -25.92 2.51 -3.60
CA GLU A 226 -25.67 3.63 -2.69
C GLU A 226 -24.33 4.34 -2.96
N GLY A 227 -23.48 3.79 -3.79
CA GLY A 227 -22.21 4.37 -4.18
C GLY A 227 -21.28 4.63 -3.01
N ILE A 228 -20.62 5.80 -3.00
CA ILE A 228 -19.67 6.15 -1.95
C ILE A 228 -20.30 6.33 -0.56
N ILE A 229 -21.62 6.48 -0.46
CA ILE A 229 -22.35 6.46 0.81
C ILE A 229 -22.27 5.06 1.42
N GLY A 230 -22.59 4.04 0.61
CA GLY A 230 -22.44 2.62 0.99
C GLY A 230 -21.01 2.28 1.36
N PHE A 231 -20.04 2.85 0.64
CA PHE A 231 -18.62 2.66 0.94
C PHE A 231 -18.25 3.15 2.35
N VAL A 232 -18.65 4.36 2.73
CA VAL A 232 -18.39 4.87 4.09
C VAL A 232 -19.11 4.05 5.14
N ARG A 233 -20.35 3.59 4.88
CA ARG A 233 -21.07 2.68 5.79
C ARG A 233 -20.34 1.35 5.97
N ASP A 234 -19.80 0.77 4.89
CA ASP A 234 -19.02 -0.46 4.98
C ASP A 234 -17.71 -0.27 5.76
N LEU A 235 -16.98 0.84 5.51
CA LEU A 235 -15.79 1.22 6.26
C LEU A 235 -16.03 1.35 7.77
N ASN A 236 -17.25 1.76 8.16
CA ASN A 236 -17.65 1.98 9.55
C ASN A 236 -18.57 0.87 10.11
N ARG A 237 -18.81 -0.22 9.35
CA ARG A 237 -19.79 -1.27 9.71
C ARG A 237 -19.61 -1.85 11.11
N LYS A 238 -18.36 -1.92 11.59
CA LYS A 238 -18.03 -2.46 12.92
C LYS A 238 -17.74 -1.38 13.97
N LYS A 239 -18.00 -0.10 13.64
CA LYS A 239 -17.64 1.04 14.48
C LYS A 239 -18.89 1.74 14.99
N GLU A 240 -18.78 2.39 16.13
CA GLU A 240 -19.85 3.23 16.67
C GLU A 240 -19.89 4.57 15.92
N THR A 241 -20.89 4.75 15.06
CA THR A 241 -21.07 5.97 14.28
C THR A 241 -21.83 7.03 15.06
N LEU A 242 -21.45 8.30 14.92
CA LEU A 242 -22.03 9.42 15.67
C LEU A 242 -23.15 10.15 14.91
N HIS A 243 -23.27 9.95 13.63
CA HIS A 243 -24.32 10.49 12.75
C HIS A 243 -24.38 9.66 11.46
N ASP A 244 -25.43 9.87 10.66
CA ASP A 244 -25.53 9.26 9.33
C ASP A 244 -24.47 9.82 8.38
N PRO A 245 -24.04 9.08 7.34
CA PRO A 245 -23.12 9.58 6.34
C PRO A 245 -23.62 10.86 5.68
N VAL A 246 -22.78 11.87 5.59
CA VAL A 246 -23.07 13.15 4.96
C VAL A 246 -22.48 13.15 3.55
N TYR A 247 -23.35 13.14 2.55
CA TYR A 247 -22.99 13.21 1.14
C TYR A 247 -23.02 14.65 0.64
N PHE A 248 -22.07 15.01 -0.19
CA PHE A 248 -22.04 16.26 -0.93
C PHE A 248 -21.47 16.04 -2.33
N SER A 249 -21.94 16.84 -3.29
CA SER A 249 -21.43 16.79 -4.66
C SER A 249 -21.62 18.12 -5.37
N GLY A 250 -20.77 18.38 -6.35
CA GLY A 250 -20.84 19.56 -7.19
C GLY A 250 -19.83 19.54 -8.32
N GLU A 251 -19.85 20.58 -9.11
CA GLU A 251 -18.92 20.78 -10.23
C GLU A 251 -18.27 22.15 -10.13
N SER A 252 -16.98 22.22 -10.37
CA SER A 252 -16.23 23.48 -10.52
C SER A 252 -15.16 23.32 -11.59
N ASP A 253 -15.14 24.27 -12.53
CA ASP A 253 -14.14 24.33 -13.61
C ASP A 253 -14.06 23.02 -14.43
N GLY A 254 -15.21 22.35 -14.67
CA GLY A 254 -15.29 21.09 -15.39
C GLY A 254 -14.80 19.86 -14.61
N ILE A 255 -14.52 20.01 -13.32
CA ILE A 255 -14.17 18.93 -12.40
C ILE A 255 -15.38 18.61 -11.54
N THR A 256 -15.88 17.38 -11.66
CA THR A 256 -16.93 16.88 -10.76
C THR A 256 -16.28 16.40 -9.45
N VAL A 257 -16.86 16.79 -8.32
CA VAL A 257 -16.42 16.40 -6.99
C VAL A 257 -17.58 15.74 -6.25
N GLU A 258 -17.34 14.58 -5.70
CA GLU A 258 -18.25 13.87 -4.80
C GLU A 258 -17.51 13.56 -3.50
N GLY A 259 -18.18 13.71 -2.38
CA GLY A 259 -17.61 13.38 -1.09
C GLY A 259 -18.66 12.85 -0.12
N VAL A 260 -18.22 11.96 0.74
CA VAL A 260 -19.00 11.48 1.89
C VAL A 260 -18.10 11.51 3.11
N PHE A 261 -18.62 11.95 4.24
CA PHE A 261 -17.94 11.82 5.51
C PHE A 261 -18.90 11.35 6.62
N GLN A 262 -18.34 10.68 7.61
CA GLN A 262 -19.05 10.24 8.81
C GLN A 262 -18.09 10.23 9.99
N TYR A 263 -18.54 10.64 11.17
CA TYR A 263 -17.74 10.55 12.38
C TYR A 263 -18.08 9.29 13.18
N ILE A 264 -17.03 8.73 13.76
CA ILE A 264 -17.08 7.55 14.62
C ILE A 264 -16.56 7.90 16.02
N ASN A 265 -16.92 7.09 17.01
CA ASN A 265 -16.46 7.28 18.39
C ASN A 265 -15.05 6.73 18.62
N GLU A 266 -14.11 7.05 17.71
CA GLU A 266 -12.70 6.69 17.77
C GLU A 266 -11.83 7.91 17.52
N PHE A 267 -10.53 7.80 17.82
CA PHE A 267 -9.56 8.89 17.65
C PHE A 267 -8.63 8.63 16.45
N HIS A 268 -9.21 8.50 15.27
CA HIS A 268 -8.48 8.09 14.06
C HIS A 268 -9.09 8.75 12.82
N GLU A 269 -8.25 9.29 11.94
CA GLU A 269 -8.64 9.84 10.64
C GLU A 269 -8.52 8.76 9.57
N ASN A 270 -9.56 8.50 8.80
CA ASN A 270 -9.55 7.63 7.62
C ASN A 270 -10.15 8.37 6.43
N VAL A 271 -9.32 8.99 5.60
CA VAL A 271 -9.75 9.78 4.44
C VAL A 271 -9.16 9.18 3.17
N LEU A 272 -10.04 8.59 2.36
CA LEU A 272 -9.67 7.96 1.09
C LEU A 272 -9.91 8.95 -0.06
N GLY A 273 -8.95 9.04 -0.99
CA GLY A 273 -9.04 9.90 -2.17
C GLY A 273 -8.99 9.12 -3.47
N PHE A 274 -9.87 9.50 -4.40
CA PHE A 274 -9.95 8.90 -5.73
C PHE A 274 -10.00 9.97 -6.81
N CYS A 275 -9.27 9.73 -7.89
CA CYS A 275 -9.35 10.55 -9.10
C CYS A 275 -9.59 9.64 -10.31
N ASN A 276 -10.71 9.85 -11.04
CA ASN A 276 -11.13 9.01 -12.16
C ASN A 276 -11.14 7.52 -11.80
N ASN A 277 -11.73 7.18 -10.64
CA ASN A 277 -11.81 5.82 -10.06
C ASN A 277 -10.48 5.19 -9.64
N ILE A 278 -9.38 5.93 -9.70
CA ILE A 278 -8.07 5.45 -9.25
C ILE A 278 -7.85 5.88 -7.82
N TYR A 279 -7.54 4.93 -6.95
CA TYR A 279 -7.18 5.19 -5.57
C TYR A 279 -5.83 5.89 -5.47
N ASN A 280 -5.80 7.03 -4.80
CA ASN A 280 -4.58 7.79 -4.57
C ASN A 280 -4.05 7.51 -3.15
N ALA A 281 -3.32 6.42 -3.00
CA ALA A 281 -2.85 5.93 -1.70
C ALA A 281 -1.98 6.94 -0.94
N GLU A 282 -1.19 7.75 -1.66
CA GLU A 282 -0.37 8.84 -1.12
C GLU A 282 -1.13 10.19 -1.10
N GLY A 283 -2.43 10.15 -1.37
CA GLY A 283 -3.28 11.32 -1.37
C GLY A 283 -3.15 12.18 -2.62
N GLY A 284 -3.15 13.49 -2.44
CA GLY A 284 -3.02 14.45 -3.53
C GLY A 284 -3.73 15.76 -3.27
N THR A 285 -3.68 16.63 -4.26
CA THR A 285 -4.17 18.02 -4.18
C THR A 285 -5.67 18.10 -3.90
N HIS A 286 -6.48 17.16 -4.38
CA HIS A 286 -7.92 17.08 -4.11
C HIS A 286 -8.19 16.85 -2.62
N LEU A 287 -7.47 15.92 -1.96
CA LEU A 287 -7.58 15.72 -0.51
C LEU A 287 -7.10 16.94 0.27
N THR A 288 -6.05 17.61 -0.20
CA THR A 288 -5.58 18.87 0.40
C THR A 288 -6.67 19.93 0.35
N GLY A 289 -7.34 20.09 -0.79
CA GLY A 289 -8.47 21.00 -0.96
C GLY A 289 -9.60 20.72 0.02
N PHE A 290 -10.04 19.47 0.09
CA PHE A 290 -11.06 19.02 1.05
C PHE A 290 -10.64 19.30 2.50
N LYS A 291 -9.50 18.79 2.93
CA LYS A 291 -9.02 18.90 4.32
C LYS A 291 -8.87 20.35 4.78
N THR A 292 -8.35 21.20 3.91
CA THR A 292 -8.16 22.63 4.23
C THR A 292 -9.49 23.34 4.34
N MET A 293 -10.36 23.17 3.36
CA MET A 293 -11.66 23.87 3.36
C MET A 293 -12.57 23.38 4.48
N PHE A 294 -12.66 22.07 4.69
CA PHE A 294 -13.44 21.51 5.80
C PHE A 294 -12.96 22.07 7.14
N THR A 295 -11.64 22.16 7.34
CA THR A 295 -11.06 22.77 8.53
C THR A 295 -11.46 24.24 8.70
N THR A 296 -11.46 24.99 7.60
CA THR A 296 -11.85 26.41 7.60
C THR A 296 -13.31 26.57 7.98
N VAL A 297 -14.21 25.81 7.35
CA VAL A 297 -15.66 25.84 7.61
C VAL A 297 -15.95 25.50 9.08
N MET A 298 -15.35 24.44 9.61
CA MET A 298 -15.56 24.03 11.00
C MET A 298 -15.08 25.09 12.01
N ASN A 299 -13.95 25.74 11.76
CA ASN A 299 -13.47 26.84 12.62
C ASN A 299 -14.38 28.07 12.56
N ASN A 300 -14.96 28.38 11.39
CA ASN A 300 -15.92 29.46 11.27
C ASN A 300 -17.17 29.19 12.11
N TYR A 301 -17.76 28.01 11.99
CA TYR A 301 -18.90 27.61 12.81
C TYR A 301 -18.58 27.54 14.32
N ALA A 302 -17.38 27.07 14.68
CA ALA A 302 -16.97 27.03 16.08
C ALA A 302 -16.90 28.44 16.70
N ARG A 303 -16.53 29.45 15.92
CA ARG A 303 -16.55 30.86 16.36
C ARG A 303 -17.95 31.43 16.38
N GLU A 304 -18.76 31.19 15.34
CA GLU A 304 -20.14 31.65 15.24
C GLU A 304 -21.01 31.12 16.40
N LEU A 305 -20.84 29.85 16.75
CA LEU A 305 -21.55 29.21 17.87
C LEU A 305 -20.92 29.50 19.24
N GLY A 306 -19.86 30.31 19.30
CA GLY A 306 -19.21 30.72 20.56
C GLY A 306 -18.41 29.61 21.26
N ILE A 307 -18.16 28.47 20.60
CA ILE A 307 -17.29 27.38 21.11
C ILE A 307 -15.84 27.87 21.20
N LEU A 308 -15.39 28.60 20.19
CA LEU A 308 -14.10 29.33 20.20
C LEU A 308 -14.36 30.83 20.44
N LYS A 309 -13.74 31.38 21.46
CA LYS A 309 -13.74 32.82 21.74
C LYS A 309 -12.73 33.54 20.85
N GLU A 310 -12.84 34.86 20.70
CA GLU A 310 -11.90 35.67 19.87
C GLU A 310 -10.41 35.45 20.18
N LYS A 311 -10.08 35.17 21.44
CA LYS A 311 -8.70 34.96 21.91
C LYS A 311 -8.23 33.50 21.79
N ASP A 312 -9.13 32.58 21.46
CA ASP A 312 -8.80 31.16 21.36
C ASP A 312 -8.13 30.85 20.02
N SER A 313 -7.14 30.00 20.04
CA SER A 313 -6.57 29.43 18.82
C SER A 313 -7.60 28.55 18.10
N ASN A 314 -7.58 28.56 16.79
CA ASN A 314 -8.39 27.65 15.97
C ASN A 314 -8.10 26.18 16.31
N PHE A 315 -9.07 25.34 16.10
CA PHE A 315 -8.85 23.90 16.01
C PHE A 315 -7.90 23.61 14.87
N THR A 316 -6.95 22.70 15.08
CA THR A 316 -6.08 22.20 13.99
C THR A 316 -6.88 21.33 13.04
N GLY A 317 -6.37 21.13 11.84
CA GLY A 317 -6.98 20.19 10.89
C GLY A 317 -7.10 18.78 11.46
N VAL A 318 -6.13 18.37 12.24
CA VAL A 318 -6.13 17.07 12.93
C VAL A 318 -7.23 17.02 14.01
N ASP A 319 -7.38 18.06 14.84
CA ASP A 319 -8.46 18.13 15.84
C ASP A 319 -9.84 17.92 15.21
N ILE A 320 -10.04 18.54 14.04
CA ILE A 320 -11.34 18.49 13.33
C ILE A 320 -11.56 17.14 12.66
N ARG A 321 -10.55 16.56 12.02
CA ARG A 321 -10.71 15.30 11.27
C ARG A 321 -10.55 14.04 12.12
N ASN A 322 -10.21 14.20 13.37
CA ASN A 322 -10.11 13.08 14.29
C ASN A 322 -11.46 12.40 14.52
N GLY A 323 -11.54 11.09 14.30
CA GLY A 323 -12.79 10.33 14.26
C GLY A 323 -13.54 10.40 12.93
N MET A 324 -12.98 11.05 11.89
CA MET A 324 -13.61 11.13 10.58
C MET A 324 -13.24 9.95 9.69
N THR A 325 -14.23 9.29 9.12
CA THR A 325 -14.12 8.47 7.92
C THR A 325 -14.67 9.26 6.74
N ALA A 326 -13.90 9.42 5.66
CA ALA A 326 -14.36 10.13 4.47
C ALA A 326 -13.85 9.49 3.18
N VAL A 327 -14.66 9.57 2.13
CA VAL A 327 -14.31 9.20 0.76
C VAL A 327 -14.51 10.41 -0.12
N ILE A 328 -13.47 10.85 -0.82
CA ILE A 328 -13.48 11.96 -1.75
C ILE A 328 -13.13 11.45 -3.15
N SER A 329 -14.07 11.54 -4.07
CA SER A 329 -13.91 11.11 -5.46
C SER A 329 -14.06 12.30 -6.39
N ILE A 330 -13.10 12.46 -7.30
CA ILE A 330 -13.20 13.49 -8.33
C ILE A 330 -13.15 12.88 -9.73
N LYS A 331 -13.85 13.52 -10.67
CA LYS A 331 -13.75 13.25 -12.10
C LYS A 331 -13.06 14.44 -12.76
N HIS A 332 -11.82 14.23 -13.20
CA HIS A 332 -10.96 15.28 -13.74
C HIS A 332 -10.69 15.01 -15.23
N PRO A 333 -10.86 15.99 -16.12
CA PRO A 333 -10.68 15.78 -17.56
C PRO A 333 -9.23 15.53 -17.98
N ALA A 334 -8.27 16.05 -17.23
CA ALA A 334 -6.83 15.91 -17.53
C ALA A 334 -6.00 15.76 -16.24
N PRO A 335 -6.14 14.65 -15.50
CA PRO A 335 -5.43 14.46 -14.26
C PRO A 335 -3.93 14.22 -14.48
N ARG A 336 -3.10 14.74 -13.57
CA ARG A 336 -1.66 14.53 -13.52
C ARG A 336 -1.30 13.85 -12.21
N PHE A 337 -0.52 12.80 -12.31
CA PHE A 337 -0.08 12.01 -11.17
C PHE A 337 1.44 12.06 -11.01
N GLU A 338 1.91 11.93 -9.78
CA GLU A 338 3.30 11.65 -9.51
C GLU A 338 3.57 10.16 -9.81
N GLY A 339 4.19 9.87 -10.97
CA GLY A 339 4.56 8.52 -11.38
C GLY A 339 3.47 7.69 -12.06
N GLN A 340 3.89 6.53 -12.61
CA GLN A 340 3.04 5.64 -13.40
C GLN A 340 1.98 4.90 -12.55
N THR A 341 2.26 4.63 -11.30
CA THR A 341 1.33 3.94 -10.39
C THR A 341 0.17 4.79 -9.89
N LYS A 342 0.15 6.09 -10.28
CA LYS A 342 -0.94 7.05 -10.02
C LYS A 342 -1.31 7.21 -8.54
N THR A 343 -0.37 6.97 -7.63
CA THR A 343 -0.60 6.97 -6.17
C THR A 343 -0.87 8.34 -5.60
N LYS A 344 -0.43 9.43 -6.29
CA LYS A 344 -0.62 10.80 -5.83
C LYS A 344 -1.03 11.74 -6.96
N LEU A 345 -2.10 12.49 -6.74
CA LEU A 345 -2.59 13.50 -7.68
C LEU A 345 -1.89 14.85 -7.45
N ASP A 346 -1.41 15.50 -8.55
CA ASP A 346 -0.64 16.76 -8.49
C ASP A 346 -1.34 17.97 -9.13
N ASN A 347 -2.59 17.89 -9.50
CA ASN A 347 -3.35 18.96 -10.13
C ASN A 347 -3.74 20.08 -9.16
N GLN A 348 -3.28 21.32 -9.35
CA GLN A 348 -3.65 22.47 -8.52
C GLN A 348 -5.12 22.89 -8.70
N ASP A 349 -5.68 22.74 -9.89
CA ASP A 349 -7.11 22.98 -10.17
C ASP A 349 -8.00 22.00 -9.40
N ALA A 350 -7.61 20.72 -9.25
CA ALA A 350 -8.31 19.75 -8.42
C ALA A 350 -8.43 20.20 -6.96
N SER A 351 -7.36 20.80 -6.40
CA SER A 351 -7.42 21.36 -5.04
C SER A 351 -8.44 22.49 -4.93
N LYS A 352 -8.46 23.41 -5.91
CA LYS A 352 -9.39 24.54 -5.93
C LYS A 352 -10.83 24.09 -6.10
N ALA A 353 -11.09 23.18 -7.05
CA ALA A 353 -12.42 22.66 -7.31
C ALA A 353 -12.97 21.92 -6.09
N THR A 354 -12.18 21.03 -5.49
CA THR A 354 -12.58 20.29 -4.29
C THR A 354 -12.82 21.23 -3.11
N ALA A 355 -11.95 22.21 -2.89
CA ALA A 355 -12.14 23.20 -1.82
C ALA A 355 -13.45 23.99 -2.02
N LYS A 356 -13.71 24.45 -3.24
CA LYS A 356 -14.93 25.23 -3.53
C LYS A 356 -16.19 24.40 -3.28
N VAL A 357 -16.30 23.22 -3.88
CA VAL A 357 -17.46 22.33 -3.72
C VAL A 357 -17.64 21.95 -2.25
N THR A 358 -16.57 21.60 -1.55
CA THR A 358 -16.60 21.28 -0.11
C THR A 358 -17.13 22.48 0.69
N GLY A 359 -16.61 23.69 0.44
CA GLY A 359 -17.06 24.89 1.15
C GLY A 359 -18.54 25.16 0.95
N ASP A 360 -18.98 25.20 -0.30
CA ASP A 360 -20.37 25.56 -0.65
C ASP A 360 -21.37 24.51 -0.11
N GLU A 361 -21.10 23.23 -0.31
CA GLU A 361 -22.07 22.17 0.03
C GLU A 361 -22.06 21.83 1.53
N ILE A 362 -20.90 21.85 2.19
CA ILE A 362 -20.83 21.57 3.63
C ILE A 362 -21.48 22.70 4.44
N VAL A 363 -21.30 23.96 4.05
CA VAL A 363 -22.01 25.08 4.68
C VAL A 363 -23.53 24.91 4.49
N ARG A 364 -23.98 24.65 3.24
CA ARG A 364 -25.39 24.41 2.94
C ARG A 364 -26.00 23.24 3.74
N PHE A 365 -25.23 22.20 3.97
CA PHE A 365 -25.64 21.06 4.78
C PHE A 365 -25.77 21.43 6.27
N PHE A 366 -24.76 22.06 6.86
CA PHE A 366 -24.73 22.35 8.29
C PHE A 366 -25.69 23.45 8.69
N ASP A 367 -26.01 24.41 7.82
CA ASP A 367 -27.08 25.41 8.04
C ASP A 367 -28.45 24.76 8.28
N ARG A 368 -28.65 23.54 7.76
CA ARG A 368 -29.90 22.77 7.91
C ARG A 368 -29.80 21.64 8.94
N ASN A 369 -28.59 21.28 9.37
CA ASN A 369 -28.33 20.11 10.22
C ASN A 369 -27.48 20.47 11.43
N LEU A 370 -27.99 21.36 12.26
CA LEU A 370 -27.27 21.91 13.42
C LEU A 370 -26.84 20.83 14.43
N GLU A 371 -27.61 19.75 14.60
CA GLU A 371 -27.27 18.67 15.53
C GLU A 371 -26.01 17.88 15.04
N THR A 372 -25.93 17.60 13.75
CA THR A 372 -24.72 16.99 13.17
C THR A 372 -23.52 17.92 13.29
N LEU A 373 -23.71 19.23 13.05
CA LEU A 373 -22.65 20.23 13.25
C LEU A 373 -22.12 20.23 14.70
N LYS A 374 -23.03 20.24 15.68
CA LYS A 374 -22.65 20.20 17.11
C LYS A 374 -21.87 18.91 17.45
N THR A 375 -22.31 17.77 16.89
CA THR A 375 -21.60 16.48 17.05
C THR A 375 -20.18 16.57 16.54
N VAL A 376 -19.97 17.05 15.32
CA VAL A 376 -18.66 17.21 14.70
C VAL A 376 -17.78 18.17 15.52
N LEU A 377 -18.32 19.33 15.93
CA LEU A 377 -17.60 20.30 16.75
C LEU A 377 -17.24 19.76 18.14
N SER A 378 -18.11 18.93 18.73
CA SER A 378 -17.80 18.28 20.01
C SER A 378 -16.64 17.27 19.90
N CYS A 379 -16.53 16.57 18.77
CA CYS A 379 -15.38 15.71 18.48
C CYS A 379 -14.10 16.55 18.36
N ALA A 380 -14.14 17.67 17.63
CA ALA A 380 -13.01 18.58 17.49
C ALA A 380 -12.59 19.18 18.85
N GLU A 381 -13.54 19.60 19.68
CA GLU A 381 -13.27 20.12 21.03
C GLU A 381 -12.63 19.06 21.94
N ARG A 382 -13.13 17.83 21.90
CA ARG A 382 -12.59 16.69 22.66
C ARG A 382 -11.16 16.40 22.22
N SER A 383 -10.91 16.34 20.90
CA SER A 383 -9.60 16.14 20.31
C SER A 383 -8.61 17.24 20.72
N ALA A 384 -9.00 18.51 20.59
CA ALA A 384 -8.16 19.65 20.99
C ALA A 384 -7.84 19.66 22.50
N LYS A 385 -8.77 19.24 23.36
CA LYS A 385 -8.49 19.10 24.80
C LYS A 385 -7.44 18.02 25.06
N ILE A 386 -7.55 16.86 24.42
CA ILE A 386 -6.58 15.78 24.53
C ILE A 386 -5.21 16.30 24.07
N ARG A 387 -5.11 16.83 22.85
CA ARG A 387 -3.87 17.38 22.29
C ARG A 387 -3.21 18.41 23.23
N LYS A 388 -3.97 19.39 23.75
CA LYS A 388 -3.44 20.39 24.69
C LYS A 388 -2.93 19.78 25.99
N THR A 389 -3.55 18.71 26.47
CA THR A 389 -3.11 17.98 27.67
C THR A 389 -1.81 17.24 27.38
N GLU A 390 -1.70 16.62 26.22
CA GLU A 390 -0.50 15.93 25.75
C GLU A 390 0.67 16.89 25.50
N GLU A 391 0.43 18.04 24.86
CA GLU A 391 1.43 19.10 24.69
C GLU A 391 1.99 19.57 26.02
N LYS A 392 1.11 19.76 27.02
CA LYS A 392 1.56 20.11 28.39
C LYS A 392 2.38 18.98 29.02
N ALA A 393 1.96 17.72 28.85
CA ALA A 393 2.70 16.58 29.35
C ALA A 393 4.07 16.45 28.65
N LYS A 394 4.10 16.60 27.32
CA LYS A 394 5.35 16.64 26.52
C LYS A 394 6.27 17.78 26.95
N THR A 395 5.74 18.99 27.12
CA THR A 395 6.53 20.16 27.55
C THR A 395 7.12 19.94 28.93
N ASN A 396 6.35 19.35 29.86
CA ASN A 396 6.83 18.99 31.19
C ASN A 396 7.90 17.89 31.16
N LEU A 397 7.79 16.94 30.22
CA LEU A 397 8.79 15.90 30.00
C LEU A 397 10.07 16.48 29.37
N LEU A 398 9.94 17.33 28.35
CA LEU A 398 11.06 17.97 27.68
C LEU A 398 11.81 18.97 28.58
N THR A 399 11.10 19.72 29.45
CA THR A 399 11.74 20.59 30.45
C THR A 399 12.45 19.80 31.54
N LYS A 400 11.94 18.62 31.93
CA LYS A 400 12.65 17.70 32.82
C LYS A 400 13.83 17.00 32.15
N GLN A 401 13.80 16.82 30.81
CA GLN A 401 14.85 16.14 30.04
C GLN A 401 16.03 17.04 29.62
N LYS A 402 15.97 18.37 29.79
CA LYS A 402 17.14 19.24 29.56
C LYS A 402 18.38 18.90 30.41
N TYR A 403 18.26 17.95 31.34
CA TYR A 403 19.33 17.50 32.23
C TYR A 403 19.73 16.04 32.16
N SER A 404 19.24 15.23 31.19
CA SER A 404 19.66 13.85 31.08
C SER A 404 19.82 13.43 29.62
N PHE A 405 21.00 13.70 29.08
CA PHE A 405 21.50 13.09 27.83
C PHE A 405 21.88 11.62 28.03
N ASP A 406 21.74 11.09 29.22
CA ASP A 406 21.90 9.67 29.52
C ASP A 406 20.56 8.94 29.42
N SER A 407 20.31 8.42 28.21
CA SER A 407 19.42 7.28 28.03
C SER A 407 19.85 6.19 29.00
N ASN A 408 19.20 5.96 30.10
CA ASN A 408 19.31 4.87 31.09
C ASN A 408 20.45 3.84 30.92
N GLY A 409 21.58 4.18 30.30
CA GLY A 409 22.72 3.29 30.00
C GLY A 409 22.44 2.17 29.01
N LYS A 410 21.22 2.06 28.45
CA LYS A 410 20.83 0.95 27.57
C LYS A 410 21.32 1.10 26.12
N LEU A 411 21.23 2.30 25.55
CA LEU A 411 21.64 2.56 24.17
C LEU A 411 23.18 2.59 24.04
N ALA A 412 23.72 1.65 23.27
CA ALA A 412 25.09 1.70 22.82
C ALA A 412 25.16 2.43 21.46
N ASN A 413 25.38 3.73 21.48
CA ASN A 413 25.29 4.59 20.29
C ASN A 413 26.49 4.41 19.34
N CYS A 414 26.37 4.94 18.11
CA CYS A 414 27.46 5.05 17.13
C CYS A 414 28.49 6.12 17.53
N VAL A 415 29.74 5.90 17.13
CA VAL A 415 30.81 6.91 17.25
C VAL A 415 30.61 8.01 16.19
N LYS A 416 30.25 7.62 14.97
CA LYS A 416 29.91 8.56 13.89
C LYS A 416 28.48 9.10 14.09
N LYS A 417 28.25 10.32 13.57
CA LYS A 417 26.97 11.02 13.66
C LYS A 417 26.37 11.33 12.29
N ASP A 418 26.80 10.61 11.27
CA ASP A 418 26.29 10.72 9.92
C ASP A 418 25.04 9.82 9.79
N PRO A 419 23.82 10.40 9.74
CA PRO A 419 22.58 9.60 9.75
C PRO A 419 22.50 8.64 8.57
N GLU A 420 22.99 9.04 7.38
CA GLU A 420 22.91 8.21 6.15
C GLU A 420 23.76 6.93 6.22
N LYS A 421 24.73 6.88 7.13
CA LYS A 421 25.63 5.74 7.31
C LYS A 421 25.39 4.96 8.59
N CYS A 422 24.65 5.55 9.53
CA CYS A 422 24.38 4.93 10.82
C CYS A 422 23.13 4.08 10.77
N GLU A 423 23.13 3.00 11.54
CA GLU A 423 21.99 2.11 11.70
C GLU A 423 21.82 1.72 13.16
N ILE A 424 20.58 1.42 13.57
CA ILE A 424 20.27 1.00 14.94
C ILE A 424 19.59 -0.36 14.94
N PHE A 425 20.10 -1.26 15.77
CA PHE A 425 19.50 -2.58 16.01
C PHE A 425 18.71 -2.54 17.32
N ILE A 426 17.42 -2.83 17.24
CA ILE A 426 16.56 -3.08 18.41
C ILE A 426 16.65 -4.56 18.72
N VAL A 427 17.22 -4.89 19.86
CA VAL A 427 17.60 -6.27 20.20
C VAL A 427 16.77 -6.76 21.39
N GLU A 428 16.26 -7.98 21.29
CA GLU A 428 15.52 -8.62 22.36
C GLU A 428 16.45 -9.03 23.51
N GLY A 429 16.18 -8.45 24.68
CA GLY A 429 16.85 -8.81 25.93
C GLY A 429 18.27 -8.27 26.11
N ASP A 430 18.70 -8.26 27.37
CA ASP A 430 20.04 -7.76 27.75
C ASP A 430 21.16 -8.74 27.35
N SER A 431 20.88 -10.06 27.27
CA SER A 431 21.88 -11.08 26.89
C SER A 431 22.28 -10.94 25.43
N ALA A 432 21.32 -11.02 24.50
CA ALA A 432 21.58 -10.82 23.08
C ALA A 432 22.10 -9.41 22.80
N GLY A 433 21.61 -8.40 23.55
CA GLY A 433 22.12 -7.04 23.53
C GLY A 433 23.60 -6.95 23.90
N GLY A 434 24.08 -7.76 24.83
CA GLY A 434 25.49 -7.87 25.23
C GLY A 434 26.37 -8.43 24.11
N SER A 435 25.96 -9.56 23.52
CA SER A 435 26.64 -10.16 22.36
C SER A 435 26.67 -9.19 21.17
N ALA A 436 25.54 -8.55 20.85
CA ALA A 436 25.46 -7.57 19.78
C ALA A 436 26.33 -6.33 20.00
N LYS A 437 26.41 -5.82 21.23
CA LYS A 437 27.31 -4.71 21.58
C LYS A 437 28.77 -5.07 21.38
N SER A 438 29.16 -6.31 21.62
CA SER A 438 30.51 -6.81 21.43
C SER A 438 30.83 -7.05 19.94
N ALA A 439 29.85 -7.53 19.18
CA ALA A 439 29.97 -7.90 17.78
C ALA A 439 29.97 -6.71 16.80
N ARG A 440 29.26 -5.62 17.11
CA ARG A 440 28.95 -4.51 16.18
C ARG A 440 30.16 -3.73 15.68
N ASP A 441 30.03 -3.10 14.53
CA ASP A 441 30.88 -1.96 14.15
C ASP A 441 30.46 -0.71 14.94
N ARG A 442 31.26 -0.33 15.93
CA ARG A 442 30.98 0.81 16.80
C ARG A 442 30.91 2.16 16.07
N ASN A 443 31.47 2.24 14.88
CA ASN A 443 31.44 3.49 14.12
C ASN A 443 30.04 3.79 13.59
N TYR A 444 29.31 2.81 13.10
CA TYR A 444 28.06 3.00 12.35
C TYR A 444 26.86 2.25 12.92
N GLN A 445 27.08 1.28 13.81
CA GLN A 445 25.99 0.44 14.36
C GLN A 445 25.72 0.79 15.83
N ALA A 446 24.50 1.19 16.12
CA ALA A 446 23.96 1.36 17.46
C ALA A 446 23.19 0.12 17.88
N ILE A 447 23.24 -0.22 19.17
CA ILE A 447 22.47 -1.34 19.76
C ILE A 447 21.58 -0.78 20.87
N LEU A 448 20.28 -1.07 20.76
CA LEU A 448 19.25 -0.75 21.76
C LEU A 448 18.61 -2.03 22.24
N PRO A 449 19.03 -2.59 23.40
CA PRO A 449 18.33 -3.71 24.01
C PRO A 449 16.97 -3.24 24.57
N ILE A 450 15.92 -4.02 24.30
CA ILE A 450 14.58 -3.84 24.89
C ILE A 450 14.29 -4.99 25.84
N ARG A 451 13.62 -4.69 26.96
CA ARG A 451 13.30 -5.71 27.97
C ARG A 451 11.93 -6.30 27.72
N GLY A 452 11.90 -7.49 27.12
CA GLY A 452 10.69 -8.26 26.89
C GLY A 452 9.70 -7.57 25.94
N LYS A 453 8.43 -7.95 26.05
CA LYS A 453 7.34 -7.45 25.21
C LYS A 453 7.03 -5.99 25.55
N ILE A 454 7.14 -5.10 24.57
CA ILE A 454 6.73 -3.70 24.74
C ILE A 454 5.20 -3.60 24.88
N LEU A 455 4.73 -2.42 25.29
CA LEU A 455 3.31 -2.14 25.37
C LEU A 455 2.63 -2.31 23.99
N ASN A 456 1.51 -3.03 23.97
CA ASN A 456 0.66 -3.06 22.78
C ASN A 456 -0.06 -1.71 22.64
N VAL A 457 0.42 -0.90 21.71
CA VAL A 457 -0.06 0.48 21.52
C VAL A 457 -1.46 0.54 20.89
N GLU A 458 -1.91 -0.52 20.21
CA GLU A 458 -3.27 -0.61 19.66
C GLU A 458 -4.35 -0.63 20.74
N LYS A 459 -4.01 -1.15 21.94
CA LYS A 459 -4.91 -1.24 23.10
C LYS A 459 -4.69 -0.16 24.14
N ALA A 460 -3.64 0.63 24.00
CA ALA A 460 -3.22 1.57 25.04
C ALA A 460 -3.64 2.99 24.73
N THR A 461 -3.98 3.75 25.77
CA THR A 461 -4.14 5.20 25.64
C THR A 461 -2.77 5.86 25.46
N ILE A 462 -2.74 6.99 24.78
CA ILE A 462 -1.50 7.72 24.49
C ILE A 462 -0.68 8.03 25.74
N ASP A 463 -1.33 8.38 26.85
CA ASP A 463 -0.64 8.64 28.11
C ASP A 463 0.14 7.43 28.59
N LYS A 464 -0.39 6.22 28.43
CA LYS A 464 0.30 4.96 28.74
C LYS A 464 1.44 4.69 27.78
N VAL A 465 1.25 4.97 26.50
CA VAL A 465 2.29 4.83 25.47
C VAL A 465 3.46 5.75 25.79
N LEU A 466 3.18 7.04 26.03
CA LEU A 466 4.21 8.04 26.39
C LEU A 466 4.80 7.82 27.80
N ALA A 467 4.11 7.12 28.70
CA ALA A 467 4.64 6.74 30.01
C ALA A 467 5.59 5.53 29.93
N ASN A 468 5.49 4.71 28.88
CA ASN A 468 6.30 3.50 28.74
C ASN A 468 7.79 3.83 28.55
N ALA A 469 8.65 3.23 29.38
CA ALA A 469 10.08 3.53 29.39
C ALA A 469 10.81 3.07 28.13
N GLU A 470 10.43 1.92 27.55
CA GLU A 470 11.07 1.37 26.35
C GLU A 470 10.69 2.23 25.13
N ILE A 471 9.41 2.61 25.00
CA ILE A 471 8.95 3.50 23.92
C ILE A 471 9.63 4.86 24.01
N LYS A 472 9.72 5.46 25.20
CA LYS A 472 10.48 6.72 25.40
C LYS A 472 11.92 6.60 24.94
N THR A 473 12.57 5.49 25.29
CA THR A 473 13.96 5.26 24.92
C THR A 473 14.12 5.19 23.40
N MET A 474 13.20 4.53 22.69
CA MET A 474 13.18 4.46 21.22
C MET A 474 12.97 5.83 20.60
N ILE A 475 11.96 6.61 21.04
CA ILE A 475 11.70 7.97 20.56
C ILE A 475 12.95 8.85 20.69
N ASN A 476 13.61 8.80 21.86
CA ASN A 476 14.83 9.56 22.11
C ASN A 476 16.02 9.07 21.27
N ALA A 477 16.13 7.75 21.04
CA ALA A 477 17.20 7.17 20.24
C ALA A 477 17.08 7.61 18.77
N PHE A 478 15.89 7.53 18.19
CA PHE A 478 15.65 7.87 16.79
C PHE A 478 15.80 9.39 16.52
N GLY A 479 15.33 10.23 17.44
CA GLY A 479 15.46 11.68 17.36
C GLY A 479 14.48 12.37 16.43
N CYS A 480 13.65 11.64 15.70
CA CYS A 480 12.68 12.16 14.73
C CYS A 480 11.31 12.52 15.34
N GLY A 481 11.13 12.31 16.66
CA GLY A 481 9.87 12.60 17.32
C GLY A 481 8.86 11.43 17.23
N PHE A 482 7.59 11.78 17.36
CA PHE A 482 6.50 10.81 17.51
C PHE A 482 5.21 11.47 17.02
N SER A 483 4.48 10.82 16.15
CA SER A 483 3.22 11.31 15.60
C SER A 483 2.08 10.38 16.02
N GLU A 484 1.04 10.97 16.55
CA GLU A 484 -0.24 10.29 16.75
C GLU A 484 -1.29 11.17 16.11
N GLY A 485 -1.56 11.19 14.85
CA GLY A 485 -2.68 11.92 14.29
C GLY A 485 -3.00 13.36 14.84
N TYR A 486 -2.40 13.74 15.96
CA TYR A 486 -2.66 14.91 16.79
C TYR A 486 -1.61 16.04 16.72
N GLY A 487 -0.60 15.89 15.90
CA GLY A 487 0.40 16.94 15.75
C GLY A 487 1.65 16.46 15.03
N ASN A 488 2.19 17.29 14.16
CA ASN A 488 3.40 17.02 13.38
C ASN A 488 4.69 17.19 14.21
N ASP A 489 4.80 16.49 15.33
CA ASP A 489 6.06 16.44 16.07
C ASP A 489 7.03 15.39 15.47
N PHE A 490 6.54 14.57 14.53
CA PHE A 490 7.38 13.67 13.77
C PHE A 490 8.02 14.43 12.60
N ASP A 491 9.34 14.37 12.53
CA ASP A 491 10.13 15.01 11.49
C ASP A 491 11.21 14.02 11.04
N ILE A 492 10.96 13.37 9.92
CA ILE A 492 11.84 12.34 9.36
C ILE A 492 13.26 12.87 9.10
N THR A 493 13.40 14.18 8.80
CA THR A 493 14.70 14.81 8.54
C THR A 493 15.62 14.83 9.76
N LYS A 494 15.06 14.62 10.96
CA LYS A 494 15.80 14.54 12.24
C LYS A 494 16.17 13.10 12.62
N LEU A 495 15.80 12.13 11.80
CA LEU A 495 16.16 10.73 12.01
C LEU A 495 17.69 10.57 12.08
N ARG A 496 18.17 9.86 13.10
CA ARG A 496 19.60 9.70 13.35
C ARG A 496 20.23 8.46 12.70
N TYR A 497 19.41 7.60 12.10
CA TYR A 497 19.82 6.32 11.55
C TYR A 497 19.14 6.06 10.22
N ASP A 498 19.90 5.72 9.18
CA ASP A 498 19.36 5.30 7.89
C ASP A 498 18.48 4.03 8.02
N LYS A 499 18.89 3.10 8.90
CA LYS A 499 18.16 1.85 9.12
C LYS A 499 17.83 1.61 10.58
N ILE A 500 16.57 1.27 10.83
CA ILE A 500 16.07 0.76 12.10
C ILE A 500 15.80 -0.73 11.91
N ILE A 501 16.62 -1.57 12.55
CA ILE A 501 16.64 -3.00 12.31
C ILE A 501 16.11 -3.72 13.54
N ILE A 502 14.99 -4.42 13.39
CA ILE A 502 14.44 -5.28 14.44
C ILE A 502 15.23 -6.59 14.42
N MET A 503 15.83 -6.94 15.54
CA MET A 503 16.62 -8.15 15.70
C MET A 503 16.09 -8.91 16.92
N ALA A 504 15.13 -9.80 16.70
CA ALA A 504 14.46 -10.63 17.70
C ALA A 504 14.83 -12.10 17.50
N ASP A 505 14.62 -12.91 18.53
CA ASP A 505 14.84 -14.35 18.50
C ASP A 505 13.91 -15.03 17.47
N ALA A 506 14.35 -16.16 16.92
CA ALA A 506 13.59 -16.91 15.92
C ALA A 506 12.51 -17.82 16.55
N ASP A 507 11.82 -17.35 17.58
CA ASP A 507 10.78 -18.05 18.30
C ASP A 507 9.45 -17.26 18.29
N VAL A 508 8.43 -17.80 18.95
CA VAL A 508 7.09 -17.17 19.01
C VAL A 508 7.10 -15.87 19.81
N ASP A 509 7.98 -15.71 20.77
CA ASP A 509 8.10 -14.48 21.58
C ASP A 509 8.79 -13.38 20.78
N GLY A 510 9.87 -13.69 20.06
CA GLY A 510 10.52 -12.75 19.15
C GLY A 510 9.62 -12.30 17.99
N ALA A 511 8.81 -13.22 17.44
CA ALA A 511 7.78 -12.87 16.45
C ALA A 511 6.74 -11.90 17.02
N HIS A 512 6.31 -12.10 18.27
CA HIS A 512 5.38 -11.20 18.97
C HIS A 512 6.02 -9.83 19.24
N ILE A 513 7.28 -9.79 19.67
CA ILE A 513 8.02 -8.53 19.90
C ILE A 513 8.14 -7.74 18.58
N SER A 514 8.50 -8.42 17.51
CA SER A 514 8.55 -7.80 16.17
C SER A 514 7.20 -7.21 15.77
N THR A 515 6.10 -7.94 15.99
CA THR A 515 4.74 -7.46 15.72
C THR A 515 4.38 -6.23 16.55
N LEU A 516 4.73 -6.20 17.84
CA LEU A 516 4.51 -5.05 18.73
C LEU A 516 5.29 -3.81 18.25
N LEU A 517 6.55 -3.99 17.85
CA LEU A 517 7.38 -2.91 17.28
C LEU A 517 6.82 -2.40 15.96
N LEU A 518 6.40 -3.28 15.07
CA LEU A 518 5.77 -2.91 13.81
C LEU A 518 4.46 -2.16 14.04
N THR A 519 3.65 -2.57 15.02
CA THR A 519 2.43 -1.86 15.41
C THR A 519 2.75 -0.45 15.92
N LEU A 520 3.79 -0.30 16.74
CA LEU A 520 4.26 1.01 17.21
C LEU A 520 4.68 1.91 16.04
N PHE A 521 5.50 1.41 15.13
CA PHE A 521 5.97 2.19 13.98
C PHE A 521 4.81 2.53 13.05
N TYR A 522 3.95 1.58 12.73
CA TYR A 522 2.82 1.80 11.85
C TYR A 522 1.84 2.86 12.40
N ARG A 523 1.53 2.82 13.70
CA ARG A 523 0.56 3.75 14.30
C ARG A 523 1.13 5.14 14.61
N PHE A 524 2.41 5.22 14.96
CA PHE A 524 2.99 6.45 15.51
C PHE A 524 4.18 7.01 14.73
N MET A 525 4.76 6.26 13.82
CA MET A 525 5.92 6.65 13.00
C MET A 525 5.82 6.04 11.58
N PRO A 526 4.65 6.14 10.90
CA PRO A 526 4.43 5.42 9.63
C PRO A 526 5.42 5.84 8.54
N GLU A 527 5.90 7.07 8.55
CA GLU A 527 6.89 7.57 7.60
C GLU A 527 8.20 6.79 7.66
N LEU A 528 8.57 6.20 8.82
CA LEU A 528 9.74 5.32 8.91
C LEU A 528 9.60 4.08 8.01
N ILE A 529 8.37 3.60 7.81
CA ILE A 529 8.09 2.45 6.93
C ILE A 529 7.96 2.92 5.49
N TYR A 530 7.23 4.01 5.23
CA TYR A 530 7.03 4.54 3.87
C TYR A 530 8.35 4.97 3.21
N GLU A 531 9.23 5.63 3.96
CA GLU A 531 10.56 6.04 3.47
C GLU A 531 11.57 4.88 3.46
N GLY A 532 11.18 3.69 3.99
CA GLY A 532 11.97 2.46 3.88
C GLY A 532 13.10 2.33 4.88
N HIS A 533 12.97 2.91 6.05
CA HIS A 533 13.97 2.86 7.12
C HIS A 533 13.84 1.62 8.03
N VAL A 534 12.71 0.87 7.98
CA VAL A 534 12.45 -0.24 8.89
C VAL A 534 12.79 -1.58 8.25
N TYR A 535 13.57 -2.40 8.96
CA TYR A 535 14.03 -3.71 8.53
C TYR A 535 13.88 -4.75 9.64
N ILE A 536 13.76 -6.01 9.26
CA ILE A 536 13.87 -7.17 10.15
C ILE A 536 15.13 -7.92 9.79
N ALA A 537 16.00 -8.16 10.77
CA ALA A 537 17.18 -9.00 10.61
C ALA A 537 16.75 -10.47 10.52
N MET A 538 17.37 -11.21 9.62
CA MET A 538 17.14 -12.64 9.41
C MET A 538 18.40 -13.41 9.84
N PRO A 539 18.56 -13.75 11.14
CA PRO A 539 19.66 -14.60 11.57
C PRO A 539 19.48 -16.03 11.05
N PRO A 540 20.55 -16.83 10.93
CA PRO A 540 20.43 -18.22 10.54
C PRO A 540 19.73 -19.04 11.64
N LEU A 541 18.90 -20.00 11.21
CA LEU A 541 18.27 -20.97 12.13
C LEU A 541 19.19 -22.14 12.45
N TYR A 542 20.09 -22.48 11.55
CA TYR A 542 20.97 -23.65 11.68
C TYR A 542 22.40 -23.32 11.30
N LYS A 543 23.31 -23.99 12.01
CA LYS A 543 24.72 -24.12 11.65
C LYS A 543 25.00 -25.59 11.35
N VAL A 544 25.52 -25.86 10.17
CA VAL A 544 25.93 -27.20 9.74
C VAL A 544 27.46 -27.30 9.80
N ILE A 545 27.94 -28.30 10.47
CA ILE A 545 29.38 -28.59 10.60
C ILE A 545 29.64 -29.95 9.94
N PRO A 546 30.04 -29.95 8.66
CA PRO A 546 30.34 -31.19 7.97
C PRO A 546 31.62 -31.81 8.55
N SER A 547 31.72 -33.14 8.51
CA SER A 547 32.96 -33.85 8.94
C SER A 547 34.19 -33.55 8.09
N LYS A 548 33.99 -33.05 6.86
CA LYS A 548 35.01 -32.53 5.94
C LYS A 548 34.40 -31.34 5.18
N GLY A 549 35.06 -30.18 5.22
CA GLY A 549 34.60 -28.94 4.56
C GLY A 549 34.47 -27.79 5.53
N GLU A 550 33.95 -26.67 5.05
CA GLU A 550 33.69 -25.46 5.84
C GLU A 550 32.31 -25.52 6.49
N GLU A 551 32.17 -24.83 7.60
CA GLU A 551 30.89 -24.65 8.28
C GLU A 551 29.95 -23.80 7.41
N GLU A 552 28.67 -24.14 7.39
CA GLU A 552 27.65 -23.44 6.60
C GLU A 552 26.47 -23.01 7.49
N TYR A 553 25.98 -21.78 7.29
CA TYR A 553 24.80 -21.26 7.95
C TYR A 553 23.56 -21.38 7.06
N LEU A 554 22.48 -21.93 7.61
CA LEU A 554 21.22 -22.11 6.89
C LEU A 554 20.13 -21.28 7.56
N TYR A 555 19.38 -20.56 6.75
CA TYR A 555 18.47 -19.52 7.22
C TYR A 555 17.00 -19.97 7.37
N ASP A 556 16.64 -21.12 6.78
CA ASP A 556 15.30 -21.70 6.88
C ASP A 556 15.30 -23.23 6.77
N ASP A 557 14.16 -23.85 7.07
CA ASP A 557 14.00 -25.31 6.99
C ASP A 557 14.15 -25.86 5.58
N LYS A 558 13.79 -25.06 4.56
CA LYS A 558 13.95 -25.46 3.14
C LYS A 558 15.42 -25.56 2.76
N ALA A 559 16.23 -24.64 3.25
CA ALA A 559 17.68 -24.71 3.05
C ALA A 559 18.27 -25.96 3.73
N LEU A 560 17.80 -26.31 4.93
CA LEU A 560 18.21 -27.53 5.62
C LEU A 560 17.79 -28.79 4.86
N GLU A 561 16.57 -28.84 4.36
CA GLU A 561 16.10 -29.98 3.55
C GLU A 561 16.92 -30.11 2.24
N LYS A 562 17.19 -28.99 1.58
CA LYS A 562 18.04 -28.96 0.38
C LYS A 562 19.43 -29.46 0.70
N TYR A 563 20.03 -28.99 1.80
CA TYR A 563 21.34 -29.42 2.27
C TYR A 563 21.37 -30.93 2.51
N ARG A 564 20.37 -31.50 3.21
CA ARG A 564 20.23 -32.94 3.46
C ARG A 564 20.13 -33.77 2.18
N LYS A 565 19.50 -33.23 1.14
CA LYS A 565 19.34 -33.92 -0.16
C LYS A 565 20.62 -33.88 -1.02
N THR A 566 21.44 -32.86 -0.85
CA THR A 566 22.64 -32.64 -1.68
C THR A 566 23.93 -33.16 -1.06
N HIS A 567 23.99 -33.32 0.27
CA HIS A 567 25.16 -33.76 1.00
C HIS A 567 25.06 -35.23 1.43
N THR A 568 26.00 -36.04 1.00
CA THR A 568 26.08 -37.49 1.29
C THR A 568 26.96 -37.83 2.50
N GLY A 569 27.59 -36.83 3.13
CA GLY A 569 28.50 -36.99 4.28
C GLY A 569 27.82 -36.83 5.62
N SER A 570 28.45 -37.31 6.70
CA SER A 570 28.00 -37.02 8.06
C SER A 570 28.30 -35.57 8.43
N PHE A 571 27.33 -34.93 9.10
CA PHE A 571 27.46 -33.57 9.62
C PHE A 571 26.82 -33.44 10.99
N THR A 572 27.26 -32.47 11.77
CA THR A 572 26.63 -32.05 13.01
C THR A 572 25.77 -30.86 12.73
N LEU A 573 24.53 -30.89 13.23
CA LEU A 573 23.56 -29.80 13.12
C LEU A 573 23.43 -29.11 14.47
N GLN A 574 23.69 -27.81 14.51
CA GLN A 574 23.38 -26.93 15.64
C GLN A 574 22.17 -26.07 15.24
N ARG A 575 21.11 -26.10 16.03
CA ARG A 575 19.95 -25.21 15.87
C ARG A 575 20.08 -24.05 16.84
N TYR A 576 19.93 -22.82 16.34
CA TYR A 576 19.86 -21.63 17.17
C TYR A 576 18.41 -21.35 17.56
N LYS A 577 18.12 -21.27 18.87
CA LYS A 577 16.81 -20.91 19.39
C LYS A 577 16.70 -19.42 19.68
N GLY A 578 17.83 -18.76 19.95
CA GLY A 578 17.89 -17.34 20.21
C GLY A 578 19.26 -16.75 19.88
N LEU A 579 19.29 -15.45 19.67
CA LEU A 579 20.48 -14.65 19.37
C LEU A 579 21.53 -14.70 20.48
N GLY A 580 21.13 -14.95 21.71
CA GLY A 580 22.02 -15.11 22.85
C GLY A 580 22.86 -16.39 22.82
N GLU A 581 22.53 -17.35 21.96
CA GLU A 581 23.31 -18.59 21.74
C GLU A 581 24.48 -18.40 20.78
N MET A 582 24.50 -17.28 20.04
CA MET A 582 25.58 -16.93 19.12
C MET A 582 26.67 -16.17 19.86
N ASP A 583 27.93 -16.52 19.61
CA ASP A 583 29.05 -15.69 20.03
C ASP A 583 29.13 -14.39 19.16
N ALA A 584 29.97 -13.46 19.60
CA ALA A 584 30.07 -12.15 18.94
C ALA A 584 30.53 -12.25 17.48
N GLN A 585 31.40 -13.23 17.15
CA GLN A 585 31.90 -13.42 15.79
C GLN A 585 30.83 -14.00 14.88
N GLN A 586 30.11 -15.02 15.34
CA GLN A 586 29.00 -15.62 14.60
C GLN A 586 27.90 -14.59 14.32
N LEU A 587 27.56 -13.78 15.34
CA LEU A 587 26.55 -12.73 15.20
C LEU A 587 26.99 -11.62 14.20
N TRP A 588 28.27 -11.28 14.21
CA TRP A 588 28.82 -10.36 13.21
C TRP A 588 28.68 -10.94 11.79
N GLU A 589 29.26 -12.11 11.56
CA GLU A 589 29.35 -12.73 10.23
C GLU A 589 28.00 -13.02 9.59
N THR A 590 26.97 -13.32 10.39
CA THR A 590 25.68 -13.75 9.89
C THR A 590 24.59 -12.67 9.90
N THR A 591 24.68 -11.69 10.81
CA THR A 591 23.54 -10.80 11.11
C THR A 591 23.91 -9.31 11.12
N LEU A 592 25.14 -8.95 11.49
CA LEU A 592 25.53 -7.53 11.63
C LEU A 592 26.38 -7.02 10.46
N ASP A 593 27.23 -7.85 9.83
CA ASP A 593 28.08 -7.42 8.72
C ASP A 593 27.21 -7.02 7.50
N PRO A 594 27.28 -5.76 7.04
CA PRO A 594 26.51 -5.29 5.88
C PRO A 594 26.73 -6.11 4.60
N LYS A 595 27.83 -6.86 4.49
CA LYS A 595 28.20 -7.63 3.29
C LYS A 595 27.54 -9.01 3.24
N THR A 596 27.27 -9.61 4.38
CA THR A 596 26.84 -11.02 4.49
C THR A 596 25.45 -11.19 5.09
N ARG A 597 24.98 -10.21 5.86
CA ARG A 597 23.67 -10.26 6.54
C ARG A 597 22.50 -10.26 5.57
N ILE A 598 21.39 -10.85 6.00
CA ILE A 598 20.12 -10.80 5.30
C ILE A 598 19.16 -9.89 6.08
N LEU A 599 18.66 -8.86 5.43
CA LEU A 599 17.64 -7.95 5.97
C LEU A 599 16.37 -8.04 5.12
N LYS A 600 15.23 -8.15 5.79
CA LYS A 600 13.91 -8.02 5.17
C LYS A 600 13.41 -6.60 5.39
N ARG A 601 13.23 -5.83 4.32
CA ARG A 601 12.63 -4.50 4.39
C ARG A 601 11.15 -4.63 4.72
N VAL A 602 10.65 -3.77 5.59
CA VAL A 602 9.23 -3.68 5.92
C VAL A 602 8.58 -2.68 4.97
N GLU A 603 7.52 -3.09 4.31
CA GLU A 603 6.78 -2.26 3.36
C GLU A 603 5.28 -2.35 3.66
N ILE A 604 4.58 -1.25 3.43
CA ILE A 604 3.11 -1.21 3.48
C ILE A 604 2.64 -1.25 2.03
N GLU A 605 2.15 -2.41 1.61
CA GLU A 605 1.65 -2.60 0.24
C GLU A 605 0.28 -1.94 0.05
N ASP A 606 -0.59 -2.04 1.06
CA ASP A 606 -1.91 -1.43 1.12
C ASP A 606 -2.16 -0.90 2.54
N ALA A 607 -2.36 0.41 2.66
CA ALA A 607 -2.52 1.07 3.97
C ALA A 607 -3.81 0.65 4.68
N ARG A 608 -4.90 0.38 3.94
CA ARG A 608 -6.17 -0.09 4.50
C ARG A 608 -6.01 -1.51 5.03
N MET A 609 -5.48 -2.41 4.21
CA MET A 609 -5.26 -3.80 4.62
C MET A 609 -4.30 -3.89 5.81
N ALA A 610 -3.24 -3.08 5.82
CA ALA A 610 -2.31 -3.00 6.94
C ALA A 610 -3.02 -2.53 8.22
N SER A 611 -3.93 -1.55 8.12
CA SER A 611 -4.74 -1.08 9.25
C SER A 611 -5.68 -2.16 9.76
N ASP A 612 -6.44 -2.81 8.86
CA ASP A 612 -7.39 -3.86 9.21
C ASP A 612 -6.70 -5.06 9.86
N VAL A 613 -5.57 -5.51 9.30
CA VAL A 613 -4.78 -6.61 9.87
C VAL A 613 -4.20 -6.23 11.23
N THR A 614 -3.72 -5.00 11.39
CA THR A 614 -3.20 -4.51 12.68
C THR A 614 -4.32 -4.49 13.73
N GLU A 615 -5.50 -3.98 13.38
CA GLU A 615 -6.67 -3.96 14.28
C GLU A 615 -7.13 -5.39 14.64
N VAL A 616 -7.24 -6.28 13.67
CA VAL A 616 -7.62 -7.69 13.90
C VAL A 616 -6.63 -8.41 14.80
N LEU A 617 -5.33 -8.27 14.55
CA LEU A 617 -4.30 -9.00 15.30
C LEU A 617 -4.00 -8.37 16.65
N MET A 618 -3.95 -7.05 16.73
CA MET A 618 -3.46 -6.30 17.89
C MET A 618 -4.55 -5.56 18.65
N GLY A 619 -5.74 -5.38 18.08
CA GLY A 619 -6.89 -4.70 18.69
C GLY A 619 -7.51 -5.45 19.86
N THR A 620 -8.61 -4.89 20.42
CA THR A 620 -9.31 -5.44 21.60
C THR A 620 -10.20 -6.62 21.27
N ASP A 621 -10.71 -6.70 20.02
CA ASP A 621 -11.70 -7.70 19.61
C ASP A 621 -11.08 -9.08 19.41
N VAL A 622 -11.62 -10.08 20.11
CA VAL A 622 -11.15 -11.46 20.08
C VAL A 622 -11.75 -12.26 18.92
N PRO A 623 -13.06 -12.14 18.60
CA PRO A 623 -13.69 -12.96 17.55
C PRO A 623 -13.05 -12.80 16.17
N PRO A 624 -12.76 -11.58 15.66
CA PRO A 624 -12.10 -11.40 14.37
C PRO A 624 -10.70 -12.03 14.34
N ARG A 625 -9.93 -11.88 15.42
CA ARG A 625 -8.59 -12.48 15.55
C ARG A 625 -8.67 -14.01 15.51
N LYS A 626 -9.64 -14.59 16.21
CA LYS A 626 -9.86 -16.04 16.19
C LYS A 626 -10.20 -16.55 14.81
N ALA A 627 -11.09 -15.85 14.09
CA ALA A 627 -11.44 -16.17 12.72
C ALA A 627 -10.22 -16.09 11.78
N PHE A 628 -9.43 -15.02 11.89
CA PHE A 628 -8.19 -14.86 11.12
C PHE A 628 -7.21 -16.02 11.36
N ILE A 629 -7.00 -16.43 12.62
CA ILE A 629 -6.12 -17.56 12.96
C ILE A 629 -6.63 -18.85 12.32
N TYR A 630 -7.93 -19.13 12.36
CA TYR A 630 -8.50 -20.32 11.73
C TYR A 630 -8.34 -20.32 10.21
N GLN A 631 -8.58 -19.18 9.55
CA GLN A 631 -8.43 -19.03 8.10
C GLN A 631 -7.00 -19.27 7.63
N HIS A 632 -6.02 -18.84 8.42
CA HIS A 632 -4.60 -18.92 8.07
C HIS A 632 -3.84 -20.07 8.74
N ALA A 633 -4.53 -20.94 9.49
CA ALA A 633 -3.89 -22.04 10.24
C ALA A 633 -3.08 -22.99 9.35
N GLN A 634 -3.50 -23.22 8.11
CA GLN A 634 -2.79 -24.08 7.15
C GLN A 634 -1.45 -23.48 6.67
N ASN A 635 -1.29 -22.16 6.80
CA ASN A 635 -0.07 -21.45 6.40
C ASN A 635 0.88 -21.21 7.59
N ALA A 636 0.47 -21.59 8.79
CA ALA A 636 1.27 -21.39 9.99
C ALA A 636 2.43 -22.39 10.02
N GLN A 637 3.64 -21.89 10.17
CA GLN A 637 4.81 -22.72 10.51
C GLN A 637 4.76 -22.95 12.02
N LEU A 638 4.38 -24.14 12.42
CA LEU A 638 4.37 -24.55 13.81
C LEU A 638 5.72 -25.16 14.17
N ASP A 639 6.34 -24.68 15.21
CA ASP A 639 7.51 -25.30 15.82
C ASP A 639 7.01 -26.40 16.77
N ILE A 640 6.74 -27.59 16.20
CA ILE A 640 6.27 -28.77 16.93
C ILE A 640 7.44 -29.71 17.17
#